data_980c80bd10b3c8232bce0ec089bd18b5
#
_entry.id   980c80bd10b3c8232bce0ec089bd18b5
#
_cell.length_a   1.000
_cell.length_b   1.000
_cell.length_c   1.000
_cell.angle_alpha   90.00
_cell.angle_beta   90.00
_cell.angle_gamma   90.00
#
_symmetry.space_group_name_H-M   'P 1'
#
loop_
_entity.id
_entity.type
_entity.pdbx_description
1 polymer ?
#
loop_
_entity_poly.entity_id
_entity_poly.type
_entity_poly.pdbx_seq_one_letter_code
_entity_poly.pdbx_strand_id
1 'polypeptide(L)'
;MAGRAYPLERTRNIGIMAHIDAGKTTTTERILFYTGKTHKIGEVHEGAATMDWMEQEQERGITITSAATTCFWKNNRINIIDTPGHVDFTVEVQRSLRVLDGAVTVLAAKGGVQPQTETVWRQADKFQVPRMVYVNKMDITGANFMLCVDQLKNRLKANPVPVQLPIGAEDQFKGIVDLIKMRAFIHKDDLGKEIEETDIPEDMVDMAKEYRDKMIEAAADQDEELMMKYLEGEELTEDEIKKGLRKGTIANTIVPVTCGSSYKNKGVQELLNAIVDYMPSPLDVPHIKGVDLEGNEVERKTSDTEPFAALAFKIATDPFVGKLCFFRVYSGTLESGSTVLNSNKDKKERIGRILQMHSNHREDIDKVYSGDIAAAVGLKDVTTGDTLCDVNAPVILESMEFPEPVIDIAIEPKDKVAQEKMAVALSKLAEEDPTFKTYTNQETGQTIIAGMGELHLDIIVDRLKREFKVECNVGKPQVAYKETIRNKVKVQGKFIRQSGGKGQYGDVWFEMEPLEPGKGIEFESKIVGGAVPKEYIKPIEQGMREAAESGVLAGYPVIDFKCTLVDGSYHEVDSSEMAFKIAASMAFKEGCKQAKSVILEPIMKVEITVPEEYMGDVIGDVNSRRGRMEGMEGNDGMQEIRAFIPLSEMFGYATELRSRTQGRGTYSMEPSHYEEVPKSVLETIVASRAKKD
;
A
#
# COMPACT_ATOMS: atom_id res chain seq x y z
N MET A 1 23.03 7.82 31.94
CA MET A 1 21.99 7.64 30.92
C MET A 1 22.63 6.86 29.78
N ALA A 2 22.19 5.67 29.49
CA ALA A 2 22.65 4.93 28.32
C ALA A 2 22.12 5.67 27.08
N GLY A 3 23.01 6.22 26.26
CA GLY A 3 22.64 6.80 24.98
C GLY A 3 22.19 5.73 23.97
N ARG A 4 21.76 6.13 22.79
CA ARG A 4 21.36 5.16 21.75
C ARG A 4 22.52 4.21 21.41
N ALA A 5 22.20 2.94 21.19
CA ALA A 5 23.19 1.91 20.92
C ALA A 5 23.82 2.05 19.53
N TYR A 6 23.07 2.55 18.54
CA TYR A 6 23.52 2.80 17.17
C TYR A 6 23.22 4.25 16.77
N PRO A 7 24.19 5.01 16.26
CA PRO A 7 23.95 6.36 15.79
C PRO A 7 23.04 6.36 14.54
N LEU A 8 22.39 7.49 14.27
CA LEU A 8 21.45 7.65 13.16
C LEU A 8 22.09 7.33 11.80
N GLU A 9 23.35 7.75 11.60
CA GLU A 9 24.12 7.51 10.38
C GLU A 9 24.30 6.01 10.08
N ARG A 10 24.26 5.17 11.11
CA ARG A 10 24.39 3.71 11.05
C ARG A 10 23.08 2.97 11.18
N THR A 11 21.96 3.66 10.98
CA THR A 11 20.63 3.06 10.95
C THR A 11 20.13 3.04 9.50
N ARG A 12 19.47 1.96 9.11
CA ARG A 12 18.82 1.77 7.81
C ARG A 12 17.39 1.28 8.03
N ASN A 13 16.42 2.02 7.55
CA ASN A 13 15.00 1.60 7.56
C ASN A 13 14.61 1.27 6.13
N ILE A 14 14.58 0.00 5.80
CA ILE A 14 14.37 -0.46 4.44
C ILE A 14 13.15 -1.36 4.31
N GLY A 15 12.49 -1.26 3.16
CA GLY A 15 11.48 -2.21 2.71
C GLY A 15 12.04 -3.18 1.69
N ILE A 16 11.54 -4.40 1.71
CA ILE A 16 11.79 -5.36 0.63
C ILE A 16 10.49 -5.51 -0.13
N MET A 17 10.51 -5.13 -1.40
CA MET A 17 9.36 -5.19 -2.29
C MET A 17 9.68 -6.02 -3.53
N ALA A 18 8.67 -6.74 -4.04
CA ALA A 18 8.85 -7.64 -5.16
C ALA A 18 7.51 -8.01 -5.78
N HIS A 19 7.55 -8.50 -7.02
CA HIS A 19 6.47 -9.30 -7.57
C HIS A 19 6.33 -10.65 -6.85
N ILE A 20 5.14 -11.27 -6.91
CA ILE A 20 4.89 -12.62 -6.39
C ILE A 20 5.94 -13.57 -6.97
N ASP A 21 6.44 -14.47 -6.15
CA ASP A 21 7.45 -15.48 -6.52
C ASP A 21 8.82 -14.93 -6.98
N ALA A 22 9.11 -13.63 -6.86
CA ALA A 22 10.46 -13.13 -7.14
C ALA A 22 11.50 -13.55 -6.08
N GLY A 23 11.07 -14.13 -4.98
CA GLY A 23 11.93 -14.63 -3.90
C GLY A 23 12.17 -13.62 -2.79
N LYS A 24 11.21 -12.72 -2.55
CA LYS A 24 11.26 -11.72 -1.49
C LYS A 24 11.47 -12.34 -0.10
N THR A 25 10.55 -13.19 0.35
CA THR A 25 10.63 -13.85 1.67
C THR A 25 11.90 -14.69 1.81
N THR A 26 12.28 -15.43 0.76
CA THR A 26 13.55 -16.18 0.75
C THR A 26 14.75 -15.26 0.96
N THR A 27 14.77 -14.09 0.31
CA THR A 27 15.86 -13.10 0.47
C THR A 27 15.90 -12.57 1.90
N THR A 28 14.75 -12.21 2.48
CA THR A 28 14.64 -11.75 3.87
C THR A 28 15.12 -12.82 4.86
N GLU A 29 14.70 -14.07 4.68
CA GLU A 29 15.16 -15.20 5.52
C GLU A 29 16.68 -15.39 5.46
N ARG A 30 17.30 -15.25 4.28
CA ARG A 30 18.77 -15.32 4.14
C ARG A 30 19.47 -14.14 4.81
N ILE A 31 18.91 -12.95 4.72
CA ILE A 31 19.41 -11.79 5.46
C ILE A 31 19.40 -12.06 6.97
N LEU A 32 18.29 -12.59 7.50
CA LEU A 32 18.20 -12.95 8.93
C LEU A 32 19.20 -14.04 9.33
N PHE A 33 19.42 -15.01 8.47
CA PHE A 33 20.40 -16.07 8.72
C PHE A 33 21.83 -15.52 8.77
N TYR A 34 22.26 -14.74 7.77
CA TYR A 34 23.63 -14.21 7.75
C TYR A 34 23.89 -13.14 8.81
N THR A 35 22.86 -12.47 9.29
CA THR A 35 22.96 -11.52 10.40
C THR A 35 22.85 -12.19 11.79
N GLY A 36 22.74 -13.53 11.83
CA GLY A 36 22.72 -14.30 13.06
C GLY A 36 21.42 -14.21 13.87
N LYS A 37 20.35 -13.72 13.27
CA LYS A 37 19.02 -13.65 13.90
C LYS A 37 18.29 -14.99 13.90
N THR A 38 18.55 -15.84 12.92
CA THR A 38 18.04 -17.21 12.85
C THR A 38 19.21 -18.18 12.77
N HIS A 39 19.07 -19.35 13.42
CA HIS A 39 20.09 -20.40 13.41
C HIS A 39 19.87 -21.43 12.30
N LYS A 40 18.67 -21.45 11.72
CA LYS A 40 18.28 -22.31 10.61
C LYS A 40 17.79 -21.46 9.46
N ILE A 41 18.03 -21.94 8.26
CA ILE A 41 17.47 -21.35 7.05
C ILE A 41 16.01 -21.78 6.98
N GLY A 42 15.07 -20.81 7.02
CA GLY A 42 13.65 -21.03 6.79
C GLY A 42 13.37 -21.19 5.31
N GLU A 43 12.68 -22.27 4.91
CA GLU A 43 12.24 -22.46 3.53
C GLU A 43 10.75 -22.14 3.41
N VAL A 44 10.42 -21.25 2.45
CA VAL A 44 9.04 -20.77 2.23
C VAL A 44 8.12 -21.94 1.84
N HIS A 45 8.61 -22.84 0.97
CA HIS A 45 7.82 -23.98 0.50
C HIS A 45 7.55 -25.04 1.58
N GLU A 46 8.29 -25.01 2.69
CA GLU A 46 8.11 -25.90 3.83
C GLU A 46 7.28 -25.23 4.95
N GLY A 47 6.82 -23.99 4.76
CA GLY A 47 6.12 -23.21 5.77
C GLY A 47 6.98 -22.85 6.99
N ALA A 48 8.30 -22.86 6.82
CA ALA A 48 9.27 -22.64 7.89
C ALA A 48 9.83 -21.21 7.92
N ALA A 49 9.33 -20.31 7.08
CA ALA A 49 9.78 -18.92 7.00
C ALA A 49 9.38 -18.14 8.26
N THR A 50 10.34 -17.45 8.86
CA THR A 50 10.14 -16.69 10.12
C THR A 50 9.29 -15.45 9.91
N MET A 51 9.36 -14.85 8.73
CA MET A 51 8.63 -13.61 8.39
C MET A 51 7.18 -13.87 8.04
N ASP A 52 6.85 -15.01 7.43
CA ASP A 52 5.49 -15.43 7.13
C ASP A 52 4.91 -16.16 8.36
N TRP A 53 4.42 -15.42 9.33
CA TRP A 53 4.00 -15.94 10.63
C TRP A 53 2.54 -16.39 10.69
N MET A 54 1.71 -15.95 9.74
CA MET A 54 0.32 -16.36 9.63
C MET A 54 0.21 -17.73 8.96
N GLU A 55 -0.69 -18.58 9.47
CA GLU A 55 -0.97 -19.89 8.85
C GLU A 55 -1.34 -19.75 7.36
N GLN A 56 -2.11 -18.71 7.01
CA GLN A 56 -2.52 -18.43 5.65
C GLN A 56 -1.35 -18.05 4.73
N GLU A 57 -0.35 -17.33 5.26
CA GLU A 57 0.88 -16.99 4.53
C GLU A 57 1.68 -18.26 4.23
N GLN A 58 1.84 -19.12 5.23
CA GLN A 58 2.56 -20.38 5.11
C GLN A 58 1.89 -21.36 4.16
N GLU A 59 0.56 -21.52 4.26
CA GLU A 59 -0.22 -22.41 3.39
C GLU A 59 -0.24 -21.96 1.93
N ARG A 60 -0.30 -20.65 1.68
CA ARG A 60 -0.41 -20.06 0.34
C ARG A 60 0.94 -19.71 -0.26
N GLY A 61 2.01 -19.64 0.55
CA GLY A 61 3.35 -19.25 0.13
C GLY A 61 3.46 -17.78 -0.29
N ILE A 62 2.57 -16.89 0.23
CA ILE A 62 2.55 -15.46 -0.07
C ILE A 62 2.54 -14.64 1.21
N THR A 63 3.23 -13.51 1.20
CA THR A 63 3.14 -12.53 2.29
C THR A 63 1.84 -11.75 2.17
N ILE A 64 1.05 -11.73 3.23
CA ILE A 64 -0.26 -11.04 3.31
C ILE A 64 -0.11 -9.74 4.09
N THR A 65 0.55 -9.79 5.25
CA THR A 65 0.76 -8.64 6.11
C THR A 65 2.24 -8.28 6.18
N SER A 66 2.54 -6.98 6.23
CA SER A 66 3.92 -6.54 6.43
C SER A 66 4.44 -6.98 7.80
N ALA A 67 5.64 -7.53 7.85
CA ALA A 67 6.33 -7.91 9.06
C ALA A 67 7.58 -7.05 9.24
N ALA A 68 7.83 -6.59 10.47
CA ALA A 68 9.00 -5.79 10.80
C ALA A 68 10.02 -6.62 11.57
N THR A 69 11.29 -6.51 11.23
CA THR A 69 12.39 -7.14 11.94
C THR A 69 13.62 -6.24 12.00
N THR A 70 14.47 -6.46 12.99
CA THR A 70 15.73 -5.72 13.13
C THR A 70 16.90 -6.69 13.09
N CYS A 71 17.89 -6.39 12.27
CA CYS A 71 19.14 -7.14 12.20
C CYS A 71 20.35 -6.19 12.21
N PHE A 72 21.56 -6.76 12.30
CA PHE A 72 22.80 -5.99 12.42
C PHE A 72 23.81 -6.50 11.42
N TRP A 73 24.46 -5.58 10.69
CA TRP A 73 25.50 -5.90 9.73
C TRP A 73 26.59 -4.85 9.71
N LYS A 74 27.85 -5.27 9.80
CA LYS A 74 29.01 -4.35 9.79
C LYS A 74 28.82 -3.13 10.69
N ASN A 75 28.39 -3.35 11.91
CA ASN A 75 28.15 -2.30 12.91
C ASN A 75 27.05 -1.29 12.52
N ASN A 76 26.13 -1.68 11.62
CA ASN A 76 24.91 -0.94 11.30
C ASN A 76 23.69 -1.70 11.78
N ARG A 77 22.67 -0.96 12.19
CA ARG A 77 21.33 -1.46 12.48
C ARG A 77 20.47 -1.36 11.22
N ILE A 78 19.87 -2.45 10.83
CA ILE A 78 18.99 -2.53 9.68
C ILE A 78 17.61 -2.97 10.15
N ASN A 79 16.64 -2.09 10.05
CA ASN A 79 15.24 -2.39 10.25
C ASN A 79 14.65 -2.73 8.89
N ILE A 80 14.06 -3.92 8.77
CA ILE A 80 13.47 -4.41 7.53
C ILE A 80 11.98 -4.52 7.73
N ILE A 81 11.21 -3.95 6.81
CA ILE A 81 9.78 -4.20 6.66
C ILE A 81 9.59 -5.03 5.40
N ASP A 82 9.16 -6.27 5.58
CA ASP A 82 8.79 -7.17 4.50
C ASP A 82 7.36 -6.83 4.05
N THR A 83 7.17 -6.49 2.76
CA THR A 83 5.90 -6.02 2.23
C THR A 83 5.21 -7.09 1.39
N PRO A 84 3.86 -7.16 1.36
CA PRO A 84 3.16 -8.05 0.46
C PRO A 84 3.49 -7.78 -1.01
N GLY A 85 3.44 -8.84 -1.82
CA GLY A 85 3.63 -8.74 -3.28
C GLY A 85 2.33 -8.78 -4.08
N HIS A 86 1.17 -9.01 -3.43
CA HIS A 86 -0.11 -9.16 -4.12
C HIS A 86 -0.89 -7.84 -4.20
N VAL A 87 -1.57 -7.60 -5.32
CA VAL A 87 -2.30 -6.33 -5.56
C VAL A 87 -3.43 -6.06 -4.56
N ASP A 88 -4.10 -7.08 -4.06
CA ASP A 88 -5.15 -6.92 -3.04
C ASP A 88 -4.62 -6.31 -1.73
N PHE A 89 -3.31 -6.38 -1.50
CA PHE A 89 -2.62 -5.85 -0.32
C PHE A 89 -1.74 -4.63 -0.62
N THR A 90 -2.02 -3.94 -1.72
CA THR A 90 -1.28 -2.73 -2.15
C THR A 90 -1.21 -1.67 -1.05
N VAL A 91 -2.23 -1.58 -0.21
CA VAL A 91 -2.29 -0.65 0.94
C VAL A 91 -1.25 -0.97 2.01
N GLU A 92 -0.96 -2.25 2.26
CA GLU A 92 0.14 -2.65 3.15
C GLU A 92 1.48 -2.14 2.61
N VAL A 93 1.68 -2.20 1.29
CA VAL A 93 2.86 -1.65 0.64
C VAL A 93 2.95 -0.14 0.81
N GLN A 94 1.85 0.58 0.56
CA GLN A 94 1.80 2.04 0.72
C GLN A 94 2.10 2.48 2.14
N ARG A 95 1.49 1.82 3.14
CA ARG A 95 1.76 2.08 4.56
C ARG A 95 3.23 1.92 4.91
N SER A 96 3.83 0.84 4.41
CA SER A 96 5.23 0.55 4.64
C SER A 96 6.14 1.57 3.96
N LEU A 97 5.91 1.88 2.68
CA LEU A 97 6.71 2.84 1.93
C LEU A 97 6.69 4.24 2.56
N ARG A 98 5.58 4.64 3.19
CA ARG A 98 5.45 5.95 3.84
C ARG A 98 6.42 6.14 5.01
N VAL A 99 6.81 5.05 5.66
CA VAL A 99 7.65 5.08 6.87
C VAL A 99 9.07 4.58 6.65
N LEU A 100 9.42 4.16 5.43
CA LEU A 100 10.74 3.69 5.07
C LEU A 100 11.62 4.82 4.53
N ASP A 101 12.92 4.67 4.74
CA ASP A 101 13.92 5.58 4.19
C ASP A 101 14.41 5.13 2.82
N GLY A 102 14.35 3.83 2.55
CA GLY A 102 14.74 3.24 1.28
C GLY A 102 14.09 1.88 1.05
N ALA A 103 14.17 1.37 -0.17
CA ALA A 103 13.61 0.07 -0.53
C ALA A 103 14.56 -0.74 -1.42
N VAL A 104 14.54 -2.06 -1.22
CA VAL A 104 15.18 -3.04 -2.09
C VAL A 104 14.11 -3.71 -2.93
N THR A 105 14.18 -3.53 -4.23
CA THR A 105 13.29 -4.20 -5.20
C THR A 105 13.94 -5.50 -5.65
N VAL A 106 13.28 -6.61 -5.37
CA VAL A 106 13.74 -7.95 -5.77
C VAL A 106 13.09 -8.32 -7.09
N LEU A 107 13.89 -8.55 -8.12
CA LEU A 107 13.44 -9.02 -9.44
C LEU A 107 13.86 -10.49 -9.65
N ALA A 108 12.99 -11.27 -10.28
CA ALA A 108 13.39 -12.59 -10.76
C ALA A 108 14.17 -12.45 -12.08
N ALA A 109 15.37 -13.02 -12.17
CA ALA A 109 16.26 -12.88 -13.32
C ALA A 109 15.65 -13.36 -14.67
N LYS A 110 14.68 -14.26 -14.61
CA LYS A 110 13.94 -14.73 -15.80
C LYS A 110 12.80 -13.80 -16.21
N GLY A 111 12.05 -13.29 -15.23
CA GLY A 111 10.85 -12.46 -15.46
C GLY A 111 11.12 -10.97 -15.58
N GLY A 112 12.21 -10.51 -14.98
CA GLY A 112 12.55 -9.10 -14.95
C GLY A 112 11.50 -8.23 -14.24
N VAL A 113 11.21 -7.09 -14.85
CA VAL A 113 10.14 -6.18 -14.40
C VAL A 113 8.78 -6.75 -14.77
N GLN A 114 7.98 -7.05 -13.79
CA GLN A 114 6.62 -7.60 -13.92
C GLN A 114 5.57 -6.58 -13.46
N PRO A 115 4.28 -6.77 -13.78
CA PRO A 115 3.24 -5.78 -13.52
C PRO A 115 3.17 -5.26 -12.09
N GLN A 116 3.25 -6.16 -11.10
CA GLN A 116 3.25 -5.76 -9.69
C GLN A 116 4.51 -4.97 -9.32
N THR A 117 5.64 -5.25 -9.97
CA THR A 117 6.86 -4.45 -9.82
C THR A 117 6.62 -3.00 -10.23
N GLU A 118 5.92 -2.78 -11.36
CA GLU A 118 5.58 -1.43 -11.83
C GLU A 118 4.67 -0.71 -10.84
N THR A 119 3.68 -1.42 -10.28
CA THR A 119 2.76 -0.84 -9.31
C THR A 119 3.48 -0.39 -8.04
N VAL A 120 4.29 -1.26 -7.43
CA VAL A 120 5.04 -0.89 -6.20
C VAL A 120 6.12 0.14 -6.49
N TRP A 121 6.69 0.13 -7.71
CA TRP A 121 7.66 1.14 -8.15
C TRP A 121 7.03 2.53 -8.24
N ARG A 122 5.86 2.67 -8.88
CA ARG A 122 5.09 3.92 -8.94
C ARG A 122 4.70 4.45 -7.57
N GLN A 123 4.36 3.56 -6.64
CA GLN A 123 4.09 3.94 -5.25
C GLN A 123 5.35 4.48 -4.56
N ALA A 124 6.50 3.84 -4.77
CA ALA A 124 7.77 4.33 -4.26
C ALA A 124 8.17 5.68 -4.89
N ASP A 125 7.83 5.93 -6.17
CA ASP A 125 7.98 7.25 -6.80
C ASP A 125 7.09 8.30 -6.15
N LYS A 126 5.84 7.97 -5.86
CA LYS A 126 4.90 8.88 -5.16
C LYS A 126 5.45 9.37 -3.82
N PHE A 127 6.10 8.48 -3.07
CA PHE A 127 6.69 8.80 -1.77
C PHE A 127 8.17 9.20 -1.84
N GLN A 128 8.73 9.32 -3.04
CA GLN A 128 10.15 9.68 -3.27
C GLN A 128 11.13 8.77 -2.50
N VAL A 129 10.80 7.49 -2.37
CA VAL A 129 11.63 6.51 -1.64
C VAL A 129 12.83 6.09 -2.47
N PRO A 130 14.08 6.30 -1.99
CA PRO A 130 15.28 5.80 -2.63
C PRO A 130 15.27 4.27 -2.80
N ARG A 131 15.76 3.78 -3.92
CA ARG A 131 15.69 2.36 -4.27
C ARG A 131 17.01 1.80 -4.77
N MET A 132 17.21 0.52 -4.50
CA MET A 132 18.16 -0.34 -5.17
C MET A 132 17.46 -1.61 -5.66
N VAL A 133 18.07 -2.31 -6.60
CA VAL A 133 17.53 -3.53 -7.19
C VAL A 133 18.44 -4.72 -6.88
N TYR A 134 17.83 -5.83 -6.53
CA TYR A 134 18.47 -7.13 -6.40
C TYR A 134 17.88 -8.10 -7.41
N VAL A 135 18.63 -8.46 -8.44
CA VAL A 135 18.25 -9.46 -9.43
C VAL A 135 18.52 -10.84 -8.85
N ASN A 136 17.45 -11.46 -8.39
CA ASN A 136 17.45 -12.76 -7.71
C ASN A 136 17.19 -13.90 -8.69
N LYS A 137 17.37 -15.13 -8.24
CA LYS A 137 17.14 -16.34 -9.02
C LYS A 137 18.04 -16.44 -10.25
N MET A 138 19.30 -16.03 -10.13
CA MET A 138 20.28 -16.17 -11.20
C MET A 138 20.60 -17.63 -11.55
N ASP A 139 20.18 -18.57 -10.73
CA ASP A 139 20.36 -20.03 -10.85
C ASP A 139 19.28 -20.74 -11.67
N ILE A 140 18.19 -20.06 -12.03
CA ILE A 140 17.08 -20.70 -12.77
C ILE A 140 17.29 -20.64 -14.29
N THR A 141 16.72 -21.61 -15.00
CA THR A 141 16.75 -21.64 -16.48
C THR A 141 16.05 -20.42 -17.08
N GLY A 142 16.74 -19.72 -17.97
CA GLY A 142 16.28 -18.46 -18.58
C GLY A 142 16.66 -17.21 -17.78
N ALA A 143 17.52 -17.32 -16.76
CA ALA A 143 18.01 -16.17 -16.02
C ALA A 143 18.84 -15.23 -16.89
N ASN A 144 18.48 -13.94 -16.94
CA ASN A 144 19.15 -12.93 -17.74
C ASN A 144 19.25 -11.60 -16.97
N PHE A 145 20.43 -11.30 -16.46
CA PHE A 145 20.70 -10.07 -15.71
C PHE A 145 20.53 -8.80 -16.55
N MET A 146 21.07 -8.80 -17.78
CA MET A 146 21.03 -7.64 -18.66
C MET A 146 19.61 -7.30 -19.11
N LEU A 147 18.77 -8.32 -19.34
CA LEU A 147 17.35 -8.10 -19.61
C LEU A 147 16.67 -7.34 -18.47
N CYS A 148 16.97 -7.68 -17.22
CA CYS A 148 16.41 -6.95 -16.06
C CYS A 148 16.89 -5.50 -16.05
N VAL A 149 18.16 -5.23 -16.32
CA VAL A 149 18.72 -3.87 -16.40
C VAL A 149 18.04 -3.05 -17.51
N ASP A 150 17.87 -3.64 -18.70
CA ASP A 150 17.20 -2.97 -19.82
C ASP A 150 15.72 -2.68 -19.52
N GLN A 151 15.01 -3.59 -18.87
CA GLN A 151 13.62 -3.39 -18.49
C GLN A 151 13.46 -2.31 -17.43
N LEU A 152 14.37 -2.20 -16.45
CA LEU A 152 14.39 -1.10 -15.48
C LEU A 152 14.46 0.25 -16.22
N LYS A 153 15.29 0.36 -17.25
CA LYS A 153 15.43 1.56 -18.05
C LYS A 153 14.20 1.84 -18.92
N ASN A 154 13.73 0.81 -19.64
CA ASN A 154 12.70 1.00 -20.67
C ASN A 154 11.29 1.07 -20.09
N ARG A 155 10.96 0.20 -19.12
CA ARG A 155 9.62 0.10 -18.54
C ARG A 155 9.43 1.03 -17.35
N LEU A 156 10.40 1.10 -16.43
CA LEU A 156 10.29 1.92 -15.22
C LEU A 156 10.87 3.33 -15.38
N LYS A 157 11.51 3.62 -16.55
CA LYS A 157 12.21 4.90 -16.81
C LYS A 157 13.26 5.22 -15.73
N ALA A 158 13.77 4.20 -15.06
CA ALA A 158 14.82 4.33 -14.08
C ALA A 158 16.20 4.51 -14.77
N ASN A 159 17.19 4.93 -13.97
CA ASN A 159 18.59 4.96 -14.39
C ASN A 159 19.35 3.84 -13.63
N PRO A 160 19.32 2.59 -14.11
CA PRO A 160 19.97 1.48 -13.44
C PRO A 160 21.48 1.56 -13.61
N VAL A 161 22.20 1.40 -12.51
CA VAL A 161 23.67 1.37 -12.48
C VAL A 161 24.10 0.03 -11.88
N PRO A 162 24.48 -0.95 -12.69
CA PRO A 162 25.07 -2.19 -12.19
C PRO A 162 26.31 -1.91 -11.37
N VAL A 163 26.32 -2.37 -10.11
CA VAL A 163 27.49 -2.32 -9.21
C VAL A 163 28.13 -3.70 -9.09
N GLN A 164 27.46 -4.70 -9.60
CA GLN A 164 27.88 -6.09 -9.66
C GLN A 164 27.51 -6.70 -11.02
N LEU A 165 28.24 -7.70 -11.45
CA LEU A 165 27.89 -8.54 -12.59
C LEU A 165 27.85 -10.01 -12.14
N PRO A 166 26.92 -10.84 -12.65
CA PRO A 166 26.87 -12.26 -12.31
C PRO A 166 28.00 -13.03 -13.02
N ILE A 167 28.60 -13.98 -12.32
CA ILE A 167 29.56 -14.94 -12.90
C ILE A 167 28.77 -16.20 -13.29
N GLY A 168 28.49 -16.31 -14.59
CA GLY A 168 27.61 -17.35 -15.11
C GLY A 168 26.14 -17.05 -14.88
N ALA A 169 25.30 -17.92 -15.40
CA ALA A 169 23.84 -17.92 -15.20
C ALA A 169 23.33 -19.35 -15.12
N GLU A 170 22.10 -19.55 -14.66
CA GLU A 170 21.48 -20.87 -14.51
C GLU A 170 22.34 -21.79 -13.63
N ASP A 171 22.53 -23.05 -14.01
CA ASP A 171 23.36 -24.02 -13.29
C ASP A 171 24.85 -23.60 -13.19
N GLN A 172 25.29 -22.68 -14.04
CA GLN A 172 26.65 -22.15 -14.05
C GLN A 172 26.83 -20.90 -13.18
N PHE A 173 25.81 -20.43 -12.50
CA PHE A 173 25.92 -19.28 -11.61
C PHE A 173 26.77 -19.62 -10.39
N LYS A 174 27.96 -19.00 -10.29
CA LYS A 174 28.97 -19.32 -9.25
C LYS A 174 29.17 -18.20 -8.22
N GLY A 175 28.91 -16.98 -8.59
CA GLY A 175 29.18 -15.81 -7.76
C GLY A 175 28.99 -14.50 -8.50
N ILE A 176 29.64 -13.46 -8.03
CA ILE A 176 29.52 -12.11 -8.58
C ILE A 176 30.88 -11.46 -8.82
N VAL A 177 30.93 -10.54 -9.77
CA VAL A 177 32.03 -9.57 -9.91
C VAL A 177 31.61 -8.29 -9.21
N ASP A 178 32.40 -7.83 -8.26
CA ASP A 178 32.26 -6.50 -7.63
C ASP A 178 32.99 -5.47 -8.51
N LEU A 179 32.22 -4.57 -9.12
CA LEU A 179 32.75 -3.55 -10.04
C LEU A 179 33.50 -2.41 -9.32
N ILE A 180 33.29 -2.23 -8.03
CA ILE A 180 34.03 -1.23 -7.24
C ILE A 180 35.44 -1.75 -6.96
N LYS A 181 35.57 -2.96 -6.45
CA LYS A 181 36.84 -3.58 -6.14
C LYS A 181 37.56 -4.19 -7.35
N MET A 182 36.84 -4.45 -8.43
CA MET A 182 37.30 -5.24 -9.58
C MET A 182 37.82 -6.60 -9.16
N ARG A 183 37.05 -7.29 -8.34
CA ARG A 183 37.32 -8.65 -7.85
C ARG A 183 36.11 -9.56 -8.04
N ALA A 184 36.36 -10.83 -8.16
CA ALA A 184 35.32 -11.85 -8.22
C ALA A 184 35.12 -12.49 -6.80
N PHE A 185 33.87 -12.67 -6.42
CA PHE A 185 33.46 -13.35 -5.18
C PHE A 185 32.73 -14.62 -5.57
N ILE A 186 33.36 -15.77 -5.29
CA ILE A 186 32.85 -17.10 -5.64
C ILE A 186 32.42 -17.82 -4.36
N HIS A 187 31.18 -18.27 -4.32
CA HIS A 187 30.62 -19.04 -3.22
C HIS A 187 30.98 -20.52 -3.38
N LYS A 188 31.69 -21.09 -2.40
CA LYS A 188 32.27 -22.45 -2.46
C LYS A 188 31.38 -23.51 -1.80
N ASP A 189 30.59 -23.12 -0.82
CA ASP A 189 29.74 -24.03 -0.06
C ASP A 189 28.24 -23.77 -0.29
N ASP A 190 27.41 -24.77 -0.01
CA ASP A 190 25.96 -24.69 -0.21
C ASP A 190 25.28 -23.72 0.78
N LEU A 191 25.91 -23.42 1.91
CA LEU A 191 25.42 -22.46 2.89
C LEU A 191 25.88 -21.01 2.60
N GLY A 192 26.71 -20.81 1.57
CA GLY A 192 27.21 -19.50 1.16
C GLY A 192 28.08 -18.80 2.20
N LYS A 193 28.69 -19.55 3.15
CA LYS A 193 29.55 -19.00 4.20
C LYS A 193 31.01 -18.89 3.76
N GLU A 194 31.44 -19.76 2.87
CA GLU A 194 32.79 -19.75 2.32
C GLU A 194 32.80 -18.99 1.01
N ILE A 195 33.25 -17.73 1.07
CA ILE A 195 33.37 -16.84 -0.11
C ILE A 195 34.84 -16.67 -0.42
N GLU A 196 35.23 -17.06 -1.64
CA GLU A 196 36.59 -16.86 -2.13
C GLU A 196 36.66 -15.55 -2.96
N GLU A 197 37.50 -14.65 -2.56
CA GLU A 197 37.86 -13.47 -3.34
C GLU A 197 39.01 -13.82 -4.30
N THR A 198 38.78 -13.65 -5.61
CA THR A 198 39.74 -14.03 -6.65
C THR A 198 39.73 -12.99 -7.77
N ASP A 199 40.62 -13.19 -8.77
CA ASP A 199 40.63 -12.35 -9.96
C ASP A 199 39.37 -12.60 -10.82
N ILE A 200 38.99 -11.57 -11.58
CA ILE A 200 37.85 -11.67 -12.51
C ILE A 200 38.17 -12.71 -13.61
N PRO A 201 37.22 -13.60 -13.94
CA PRO A 201 37.40 -14.54 -15.07
C PRO A 201 37.80 -13.81 -16.36
N GLU A 202 38.76 -14.39 -17.11
CA GLU A 202 39.34 -13.72 -18.28
C GLU A 202 38.29 -13.30 -19.32
N ASP A 203 37.25 -14.10 -19.51
CA ASP A 203 36.13 -13.84 -20.41
C ASP A 203 35.20 -12.70 -19.97
N MET A 204 35.31 -12.26 -18.73
CA MET A 204 34.49 -11.18 -18.16
C MET A 204 35.26 -9.88 -17.95
N VAL A 205 36.59 -9.85 -18.12
CA VAL A 205 37.42 -8.67 -17.80
C VAL A 205 37.01 -7.44 -18.61
N ASP A 206 36.76 -7.59 -19.91
CA ASP A 206 36.40 -6.48 -20.77
C ASP A 206 35.02 -5.92 -20.44
N MET A 207 34.04 -6.80 -20.20
CA MET A 207 32.70 -6.42 -19.75
C MET A 207 32.76 -5.73 -18.38
N ALA A 208 33.53 -6.25 -17.45
CA ALA A 208 33.70 -5.67 -16.13
C ALA A 208 34.28 -4.26 -16.20
N LYS A 209 35.28 -4.02 -17.05
CA LYS A 209 35.84 -2.68 -17.27
C LYS A 209 34.81 -1.73 -17.86
N GLU A 210 34.08 -2.14 -18.90
CA GLU A 210 33.04 -1.33 -19.53
C GLU A 210 31.97 -0.88 -18.49
N TYR A 211 31.47 -1.82 -17.71
CA TYR A 211 30.44 -1.51 -16.71
C TYR A 211 31.00 -0.74 -15.52
N ARG A 212 32.27 -0.94 -15.16
CA ARG A 212 32.94 -0.11 -14.17
C ARG A 212 33.05 1.35 -14.63
N ASP A 213 33.44 1.59 -15.88
CA ASP A 213 33.54 2.95 -16.43
C ASP A 213 32.19 3.65 -16.42
N LYS A 214 31.10 2.96 -16.84
CA LYS A 214 29.73 3.48 -16.75
C LYS A 214 29.30 3.78 -15.31
N MET A 215 29.67 2.92 -14.37
CA MET A 215 29.37 3.11 -12.95
C MET A 215 30.13 4.33 -12.38
N ILE A 216 31.41 4.49 -12.72
CA ILE A 216 32.22 5.64 -12.27
C ILE A 216 31.68 6.95 -12.85
N GLU A 217 31.32 6.98 -14.14
CA GLU A 217 30.66 8.12 -14.77
C GLU A 217 29.37 8.48 -14.04
N ALA A 218 28.50 7.50 -13.78
CA ALA A 218 27.25 7.70 -13.05
C ALA A 218 27.47 8.21 -11.61
N ALA A 219 28.53 7.76 -10.94
CA ALA A 219 28.89 8.23 -9.60
C ALA A 219 29.42 9.67 -9.63
N ALA A 220 30.28 10.00 -10.62
CA ALA A 220 30.84 11.33 -10.81
C ALA A 220 29.78 12.38 -11.12
N ASP A 221 28.76 12.03 -11.92
CA ASP A 221 27.62 12.90 -12.25
C ASP A 221 26.84 13.41 -11.02
N GLN A 222 26.98 12.77 -9.88
CA GLN A 222 26.23 13.10 -8.67
C GLN A 222 26.92 14.14 -7.77
N ASP A 223 28.20 14.46 -8.04
CA ASP A 223 29.00 15.32 -7.18
C ASP A 223 29.99 16.14 -8.00
N GLU A 224 29.96 17.48 -7.88
CA GLU A 224 30.81 18.38 -8.67
C GLU A 224 32.31 18.10 -8.49
N GLU A 225 32.75 17.79 -7.27
CA GLU A 225 34.15 17.49 -6.96
C GLU A 225 34.58 16.16 -7.64
N LEU A 226 33.72 15.15 -7.60
CA LEU A 226 34.01 13.87 -8.27
C LEU A 226 33.99 14.02 -9.80
N MET A 227 33.08 14.83 -10.33
CA MET A 227 33.04 15.15 -11.76
C MET A 227 34.29 15.84 -12.23
N MET A 228 34.80 16.82 -11.48
CA MET A 228 36.06 17.49 -11.83
C MET A 228 37.24 16.51 -11.89
N LYS A 229 37.39 15.67 -10.88
CA LYS A 229 38.43 14.62 -10.86
C LYS A 229 38.32 13.67 -12.05
N TYR A 230 37.10 13.22 -12.35
CA TYR A 230 36.81 12.33 -13.48
C TYR A 230 37.21 12.97 -14.82
N LEU A 231 36.86 14.26 -15.04
CA LEU A 231 37.19 14.99 -16.26
C LEU A 231 38.70 15.29 -16.40
N GLU A 232 39.41 15.46 -15.28
CA GLU A 232 40.85 15.61 -15.24
C GLU A 232 41.61 14.28 -15.46
N GLY A 233 40.87 13.16 -15.52
CA GLY A 233 41.44 11.82 -15.72
C GLY A 233 42.07 11.22 -14.46
N GLU A 234 41.73 11.75 -13.28
CA GLU A 234 42.14 11.19 -12.00
C GLU A 234 41.29 9.96 -11.65
N GLU A 235 41.91 8.91 -11.11
CA GLU A 235 41.22 7.76 -10.63
C GLU A 235 40.45 8.07 -9.34
N LEU A 236 39.14 7.75 -9.32
CA LEU A 236 38.32 7.82 -8.11
C LEU A 236 38.64 6.65 -7.21
N THR A 237 38.76 6.90 -5.92
CA THR A 237 38.91 5.86 -4.89
C THR A 237 37.59 5.10 -4.69
N GLU A 238 37.66 3.89 -4.10
CA GLU A 238 36.46 3.11 -3.77
C GLU A 238 35.46 3.89 -2.92
N ASP A 239 35.95 4.66 -1.93
CA ASP A 239 35.10 5.47 -1.06
C ASP A 239 34.43 6.64 -1.79
N GLU A 240 35.13 7.27 -2.72
CA GLU A 240 34.58 8.32 -3.58
C GLU A 240 33.51 7.79 -4.53
N ILE A 241 33.73 6.61 -5.14
CA ILE A 241 32.73 5.95 -5.98
C ILE A 241 31.48 5.63 -5.14
N LYS A 242 31.64 5.03 -3.96
CA LYS A 242 30.54 4.72 -3.05
C LYS A 242 29.78 5.97 -2.62
N LYS A 243 30.51 7.06 -2.29
CA LYS A 243 29.91 8.36 -1.94
C LYS A 243 29.04 8.90 -3.08
N GLY A 244 29.54 8.87 -4.31
CA GLY A 244 28.78 9.32 -5.49
C GLY A 244 27.54 8.45 -5.74
N LEU A 245 27.68 7.13 -5.73
CA LEU A 245 26.56 6.21 -5.89
C LEU A 245 25.51 6.39 -4.79
N ARG A 246 25.92 6.54 -3.53
CA ARG A 246 25.02 6.80 -2.42
C ARG A 246 24.24 8.10 -2.61
N LYS A 247 24.94 9.20 -2.99
CA LYS A 247 24.32 10.50 -3.22
C LYS A 247 23.26 10.43 -4.31
N GLY A 248 23.57 9.77 -5.43
CA GLY A 248 22.63 9.57 -6.53
C GLY A 248 21.45 8.64 -6.16
N THR A 249 21.69 7.63 -5.35
CA THR A 249 20.61 6.74 -4.85
C THR A 249 19.64 7.51 -3.97
N ILE A 250 20.14 8.30 -3.01
CA ILE A 250 19.34 9.12 -2.11
C ILE A 250 18.55 10.19 -2.88
N ALA A 251 19.14 10.76 -3.91
CA ALA A 251 18.48 11.73 -4.79
C ALA A 251 17.51 11.12 -5.81
N ASN A 252 17.37 9.80 -5.85
CA ASN A 252 16.57 9.08 -6.86
C ASN A 252 17.01 9.32 -8.32
N THR A 253 18.25 9.71 -8.55
CA THR A 253 18.82 9.94 -9.89
C THR A 253 19.39 8.68 -10.51
N ILE A 254 19.83 7.74 -9.69
CA ILE A 254 20.33 6.43 -10.09
C ILE A 254 19.75 5.33 -9.22
N VAL A 255 19.78 4.10 -9.73
CA VAL A 255 19.33 2.89 -9.03
C VAL A 255 20.46 1.85 -9.09
N PRO A 256 21.17 1.59 -7.97
CA PRO A 256 22.18 0.54 -7.93
C PRO A 256 21.54 -0.83 -8.18
N VAL A 257 22.18 -1.64 -9.02
CA VAL A 257 21.71 -3.00 -9.36
C VAL A 257 22.72 -4.03 -8.90
N THR A 258 22.26 -4.97 -8.08
CA THR A 258 22.98 -6.13 -7.58
C THR A 258 22.38 -7.41 -8.09
N CYS A 259 23.05 -8.54 -7.93
CA CYS A 259 22.54 -9.85 -8.37
C CYS A 259 22.90 -10.97 -7.40
N GLY A 260 22.17 -12.08 -7.51
CA GLY A 260 22.43 -13.26 -6.72
C GLY A 260 21.36 -14.34 -6.87
N SER A 261 21.45 -15.34 -6.01
CA SER A 261 20.44 -16.38 -5.81
C SER A 261 20.26 -16.62 -4.33
N SER A 262 19.18 -16.10 -3.78
CA SER A 262 18.87 -16.29 -2.35
C SER A 262 18.62 -17.75 -2.04
N TYR A 263 17.98 -18.52 -2.91
CA TYR A 263 17.75 -19.94 -2.73
C TYR A 263 19.06 -20.75 -2.69
N LYS A 264 20.03 -20.41 -3.53
CA LYS A 264 21.35 -21.03 -3.56
C LYS A 264 22.37 -20.39 -2.60
N ASN A 265 21.94 -19.46 -1.77
CA ASN A 265 22.79 -18.79 -0.77
C ASN A 265 23.99 -18.04 -1.37
N LYS A 266 23.80 -17.40 -2.54
CA LYS A 266 24.86 -16.68 -3.28
C LYS A 266 24.49 -15.20 -3.49
N GLY A 267 25.37 -14.29 -3.10
CA GLY A 267 25.23 -12.85 -3.33
C GLY A 267 24.45 -12.09 -2.26
N VAL A 268 24.00 -12.74 -1.18
CA VAL A 268 23.18 -12.07 -0.12
C VAL A 268 24.04 -11.21 0.81
N GLN A 269 25.25 -11.66 1.15
CA GLN A 269 26.17 -10.85 1.95
C GLN A 269 26.61 -9.59 1.19
N GLU A 270 26.81 -9.70 -0.11
CA GLU A 270 27.12 -8.57 -0.99
C GLU A 270 25.91 -7.61 -1.12
N LEU A 271 24.69 -8.13 -1.12
CA LEU A 271 23.48 -7.30 -1.02
C LEU A 271 23.42 -6.55 0.32
N LEU A 272 23.75 -7.19 1.45
CA LEU A 272 23.82 -6.54 2.75
C LEU A 272 24.88 -5.44 2.78
N ASN A 273 26.03 -5.65 2.15
CA ASN A 273 27.05 -4.63 1.98
C ASN A 273 26.52 -3.42 1.18
N ALA A 274 25.84 -3.69 0.07
CA ALA A 274 25.25 -2.65 -0.78
C ALA A 274 24.15 -1.85 -0.05
N ILE A 275 23.33 -2.50 0.77
CA ILE A 275 22.33 -1.82 1.63
C ILE A 275 23.02 -0.82 2.58
N VAL A 276 24.09 -1.25 3.23
CA VAL A 276 24.87 -0.36 4.14
C VAL A 276 25.52 0.78 3.38
N ASP A 277 26.12 0.49 2.20
CA ASP A 277 26.87 1.45 1.43
C ASP A 277 25.98 2.50 0.71
N TYR A 278 24.82 2.09 0.18
CA TYR A 278 24.02 2.95 -0.73
C TYR A 278 22.69 3.43 -0.17
N MET A 279 22.05 2.66 0.73
CA MET A 279 20.74 3.04 1.27
C MET A 279 20.86 4.22 2.25
N PRO A 280 19.85 5.11 2.29
CA PRO A 280 19.86 6.25 3.19
C PRO A 280 19.76 5.84 4.66
N SER A 281 20.29 6.69 5.51
CA SER A 281 20.00 6.74 6.95
C SER A 281 18.80 7.69 7.20
N PRO A 282 18.19 7.68 8.38
CA PRO A 282 17.15 8.65 8.72
C PRO A 282 17.56 10.13 8.62
N LEU A 283 18.85 10.42 8.58
CA LEU A 283 19.40 11.79 8.41
C LEU A 283 19.46 12.22 6.94
N ASP A 284 19.50 11.27 6.02
CA ASP A 284 19.67 11.54 4.59
C ASP A 284 18.33 11.83 3.88
N VAL A 285 17.21 11.56 4.54
CA VAL A 285 15.88 11.81 4.00
C VAL A 285 15.35 13.18 4.41
N PRO A 286 14.45 13.80 3.63
CA PRO A 286 13.86 15.08 3.99
C PRO A 286 13.21 15.05 5.38
N HIS A 287 13.28 16.19 6.09
CA HIS A 287 12.59 16.35 7.36
C HIS A 287 11.07 16.18 7.19
N ILE A 288 10.42 15.58 8.19
CA ILE A 288 8.98 15.37 8.12
C ILE A 288 8.24 16.69 8.25
N LYS A 289 7.30 16.92 7.36
CA LYS A 289 6.39 18.05 7.39
C LYS A 289 5.05 17.66 8.01
N GLY A 290 4.39 18.61 8.61
CA GLY A 290 3.07 18.47 9.18
C GLY A 290 2.42 19.84 9.38
N VAL A 291 1.29 19.85 10.05
CA VAL A 291 0.59 21.06 10.43
C VAL A 291 0.36 21.08 11.94
N ASP A 292 0.39 22.24 12.56
CA ASP A 292 -0.03 22.39 13.94
C ASP A 292 -1.57 22.34 14.06
N LEU A 293 -2.11 22.45 15.28
CA LEU A 293 -3.56 22.44 15.49
C LEU A 293 -4.27 23.70 14.94
N GLU A 294 -3.51 24.72 14.56
CA GLU A 294 -4.00 25.97 13.95
C GLU A 294 -3.93 25.92 12.43
N GLY A 295 -3.33 24.86 11.86
CA GLY A 295 -3.17 24.66 10.41
C GLY A 295 -1.91 25.28 9.80
N ASN A 296 -0.96 25.76 10.62
CA ASN A 296 0.31 26.28 10.13
C ASN A 296 1.28 25.13 9.81
N GLU A 297 2.04 25.25 8.73
CA GLU A 297 3.09 24.27 8.40
C GLU A 297 4.17 24.22 9.49
N VAL A 298 4.50 23.01 9.90
CA VAL A 298 5.55 22.71 10.89
C VAL A 298 6.47 21.64 10.33
N GLU A 299 7.76 21.84 10.48
CA GLU A 299 8.77 20.85 10.14
C GLU A 299 9.41 20.28 11.40
N ARG A 300 9.64 18.96 11.44
CA ARG A 300 10.34 18.26 12.52
C ARG A 300 11.65 17.68 11.99
N LYS A 301 12.76 18.08 12.61
CA LYS A 301 14.08 17.54 12.28
C LYS A 301 14.28 16.16 12.90
N THR A 302 14.98 15.31 12.20
CA THR A 302 15.36 13.99 12.71
C THR A 302 16.48 14.16 13.76
N SER A 303 16.07 14.35 15.02
CA SER A 303 16.96 14.55 16.16
C SER A 303 16.31 14.10 17.46
N ASP A 304 17.08 13.52 18.36
CA ASP A 304 16.63 13.07 19.69
C ASP A 304 16.26 14.24 20.63
N THR A 305 16.72 15.45 20.32
CA THR A 305 16.48 16.67 21.13
C THR A 305 15.23 17.44 20.71
N GLU A 306 14.66 17.11 19.56
CA GLU A 306 13.41 17.72 19.09
C GLU A 306 12.19 17.20 19.89
N PRO A 307 11.05 17.90 19.87
CA PRO A 307 9.81 17.38 20.40
C PRO A 307 9.42 16.05 19.73
N PHE A 308 8.89 15.13 20.52
CA PHE A 308 8.49 13.82 19.99
C PHE A 308 7.39 13.94 18.95
N ALA A 309 7.58 13.27 17.81
CA ALA A 309 6.57 13.07 16.79
C ALA A 309 6.78 11.71 16.10
N ALA A 310 5.72 10.95 15.99
CA ALA A 310 5.71 9.62 15.38
C ALA A 310 4.42 9.39 14.59
N LEU A 311 4.50 8.54 13.58
CA LEU A 311 3.36 8.13 12.78
C LEU A 311 3.01 6.67 13.07
N ALA A 312 1.77 6.41 13.48
CA ALA A 312 1.21 5.07 13.60
C ALA A 312 0.86 4.55 12.20
N PHE A 313 1.64 3.60 11.69
CA PHE A 313 1.48 3.13 10.31
C PHE A 313 0.80 1.77 10.19
N LYS A 314 0.72 1.00 11.28
CA LYS A 314 0.06 -0.30 11.30
C LYS A 314 -0.51 -0.61 12.68
N ILE A 315 -1.73 -1.13 12.69
CA ILE A 315 -2.36 -1.74 13.86
C ILE A 315 -2.41 -3.26 13.65
N ALA A 316 -2.12 -4.03 14.68
CA ALA A 316 -2.29 -5.47 14.67
C ALA A 316 -2.92 -5.92 15.99
N THR A 317 -3.69 -6.99 15.94
CA THR A 317 -4.27 -7.63 17.14
C THR A 317 -3.44 -8.86 17.50
N ASP A 318 -2.96 -8.87 18.71
CA ASP A 318 -2.18 -9.97 19.26
C ASP A 318 -2.98 -10.71 20.34
N PRO A 319 -2.98 -12.08 20.32
CA PRO A 319 -3.76 -12.85 21.28
C PRO A 319 -3.35 -12.65 22.74
N PHE A 320 -2.09 -12.27 23.00
CA PHE A 320 -1.52 -12.19 24.35
C PHE A 320 -1.44 -10.76 24.89
N VAL A 321 -1.10 -9.80 24.05
CA VAL A 321 -0.92 -8.40 24.49
C VAL A 321 -2.02 -7.46 24.01
N GLY A 322 -2.93 -7.96 23.19
CA GLY A 322 -4.05 -7.18 22.63
C GLY A 322 -3.61 -6.30 21.46
N LYS A 323 -4.04 -5.05 21.45
CA LYS A 323 -3.76 -4.10 20.36
C LYS A 323 -2.29 -3.68 20.36
N LEU A 324 -1.62 -3.92 19.24
CA LEU A 324 -0.27 -3.48 18.93
C LEU A 324 -0.35 -2.32 17.92
N CYS A 325 0.29 -1.21 18.25
CA CYS A 325 0.42 -0.06 17.36
C CYS A 325 1.88 0.05 16.90
N PHE A 326 2.14 -0.23 15.64
CA PHE A 326 3.46 -0.01 15.03
C PHE A 326 3.59 1.45 14.63
N PHE A 327 4.70 2.06 15.03
CA PHE A 327 4.95 3.47 14.76
C PHE A 327 6.41 3.73 14.38
N ARG A 328 6.61 4.76 13.57
CA ARG A 328 7.92 5.31 13.26
C ARG A 328 8.10 6.63 13.98
N VAL A 329 9.22 6.76 14.69
CA VAL A 329 9.63 8.01 15.33
C VAL A 329 10.37 8.87 14.31
N TYR A 330 9.84 10.07 14.03
CA TYR A 330 10.47 11.04 13.13
C TYR A 330 11.32 12.05 13.88
N SER A 331 10.93 12.42 15.10
CA SER A 331 11.68 13.36 15.94
C SER A 331 11.53 13.03 17.41
N GLY A 332 12.49 13.44 18.20
CA GLY A 332 12.47 13.28 19.66
C GLY A 332 12.68 11.85 20.14
N THR A 333 12.32 11.62 21.38
CA THR A 333 12.41 10.32 22.05
C THR A 333 11.14 10.03 22.84
N LEU A 334 10.84 8.75 23.04
CA LEU A 334 9.67 8.30 23.79
C LEU A 334 10.08 7.23 24.79
N GLU A 335 9.65 7.36 26.04
CA GLU A 335 9.88 6.38 27.12
C GLU A 335 8.60 5.59 27.39
N SER A 336 8.77 4.32 27.73
CA SER A 336 7.69 3.46 28.21
C SER A 336 6.98 4.10 29.41
N GLY A 337 5.65 4.00 29.46
CA GLY A 337 4.82 4.61 30.51
C GLY A 337 4.52 6.08 30.36
N SER A 338 5.08 6.78 29.35
CA SER A 338 4.80 8.20 29.09
C SER A 338 3.45 8.44 28.43
N THR A 339 3.02 9.71 28.46
CA THR A 339 1.77 10.14 27.82
C THR A 339 2.09 10.92 26.55
N VAL A 340 1.40 10.59 25.47
CA VAL A 340 1.48 11.26 24.16
C VAL A 340 0.12 11.82 23.77
N LEU A 341 0.10 12.75 22.84
CA LEU A 341 -1.10 13.26 22.20
C LEU A 341 -1.32 12.54 20.86
N ASN A 342 -2.50 11.95 20.66
CA ASN A 342 -3.01 11.63 19.34
C ASN A 342 -3.62 12.91 18.78
N SER A 343 -2.87 13.62 17.94
CA SER A 343 -3.24 14.95 17.45
C SER A 343 -4.38 14.92 16.41
N ASN A 344 -4.56 13.80 15.69
CA ASN A 344 -5.67 13.65 14.75
C ASN A 344 -7.03 13.58 15.47
N LYS A 345 -7.06 13.06 16.69
CA LYS A 345 -8.29 12.87 17.49
C LYS A 345 -8.38 13.79 18.71
N ASP A 346 -7.36 14.60 18.93
CA ASP A 346 -7.21 15.46 20.13
C ASP A 346 -7.40 14.68 21.45
N LYS A 347 -6.76 13.50 21.53
CA LYS A 347 -6.83 12.62 22.69
C LYS A 347 -5.45 12.30 23.25
N LYS A 348 -5.34 12.36 24.58
CA LYS A 348 -4.14 11.91 25.28
C LYS A 348 -4.17 10.38 25.45
N GLU A 349 -3.09 9.75 25.06
CA GLU A 349 -2.89 8.30 25.12
C GLU A 349 -1.70 7.97 26.02
N ARG A 350 -1.79 6.90 26.79
CA ARG A 350 -0.68 6.43 27.62
C ARG A 350 -0.01 5.22 26.96
N ILE A 351 1.28 5.32 26.74
CA ILE A 351 2.11 4.21 26.29
C ILE A 351 2.27 3.22 27.44
N GLY A 352 1.79 2.00 27.29
CA GLY A 352 1.96 0.96 28.28
C GLY A 352 3.39 0.39 28.25
N ARG A 353 3.73 -0.31 27.17
CA ARG A 353 5.05 -0.87 26.89
C ARG A 353 5.47 -0.52 25.47
N ILE A 354 6.77 -0.46 25.24
CA ILE A 354 7.35 -0.32 23.90
C ILE A 354 8.08 -1.62 23.59
N LEU A 355 7.84 -2.15 22.39
CA LEU A 355 8.37 -3.43 21.94
C LEU A 355 9.24 -3.22 20.69
N GLN A 356 10.44 -3.81 20.73
CA GLN A 356 11.22 -4.04 19.52
C GLN A 356 10.74 -5.36 18.90
N MET A 357 10.38 -5.31 17.63
CA MET A 357 9.88 -6.48 16.93
C MET A 357 10.99 -7.21 16.19
N HIS A 358 10.95 -8.54 16.28
CA HIS A 358 11.80 -9.46 15.54
C HIS A 358 10.90 -10.52 14.91
N SER A 359 10.15 -10.14 13.88
CA SER A 359 9.08 -10.95 13.31
C SER A 359 8.01 -11.29 14.36
N ASN A 360 7.92 -12.54 14.83
CA ASN A 360 6.98 -12.99 15.86
C ASN A 360 7.53 -12.89 17.29
N HIS A 361 8.82 -12.58 17.46
CA HIS A 361 9.42 -12.37 18.77
C HIS A 361 9.40 -10.90 19.18
N ARG A 362 9.24 -10.65 20.46
CA ARG A 362 9.11 -9.31 21.05
C ARG A 362 10.13 -9.14 22.14
N GLU A 363 10.74 -7.98 22.18
CA GLU A 363 11.65 -7.56 23.23
C GLU A 363 11.14 -6.25 23.82
N ASP A 364 10.92 -6.22 25.14
CA ASP A 364 10.55 -4.99 25.84
C ASP A 364 11.74 -4.02 25.83
N ILE A 365 11.49 -2.78 25.42
CA ILE A 365 12.48 -1.71 25.45
C ILE A 365 11.95 -0.50 26.22
N ASP A 366 12.83 0.15 26.98
CA ASP A 366 12.43 1.27 27.83
C ASP A 366 12.25 2.57 27.06
N LYS A 367 12.97 2.74 25.95
CA LYS A 367 13.05 3.99 25.21
C LYS A 367 13.27 3.77 23.73
N VAL A 368 12.61 4.59 22.90
CA VAL A 368 12.87 4.72 21.46
C VAL A 368 13.36 6.10 21.13
N TYR A 369 14.07 6.20 20.02
CA TYR A 369 14.78 7.38 19.56
C TYR A 369 14.30 7.80 18.17
N SER A 370 14.62 9.02 17.77
CA SER A 370 14.39 9.50 16.41
C SER A 370 14.90 8.50 15.36
N GLY A 371 14.13 8.22 14.32
CA GLY A 371 14.47 7.25 13.28
C GLY A 371 14.15 5.79 13.62
N ASP A 372 13.71 5.46 14.85
CA ASP A 372 13.35 4.10 15.23
C ASP A 372 11.96 3.68 14.72
N ILE A 373 11.83 2.38 14.48
CA ILE A 373 10.55 1.71 14.23
C ILE A 373 10.32 0.74 15.39
N ALA A 374 9.17 0.87 16.05
CA ALA A 374 8.81 0.05 17.19
C ALA A 374 7.30 -0.19 17.27
N ALA A 375 6.86 -1.01 18.21
CA ALA A 375 5.44 -1.22 18.50
C ALA A 375 5.14 -0.77 19.93
N ALA A 376 3.94 -0.21 20.14
CA ALA A 376 3.44 0.17 21.46
C ALA A 376 2.22 -0.65 21.84
N VAL A 377 2.11 -0.96 23.13
CA VAL A 377 0.95 -1.59 23.76
C VAL A 377 0.28 -0.60 24.68
N GLY A 378 -1.04 -0.68 24.79
CA GLY A 378 -1.83 0.14 25.73
C GLY A 378 -2.54 1.33 25.09
N LEU A 379 -2.30 1.60 23.82
CA LEU A 379 -3.02 2.61 23.04
C LEU A 379 -4.43 2.13 22.70
N LYS A 380 -5.46 2.92 23.04
CA LYS A 380 -6.86 2.51 22.88
C LYS A 380 -7.49 3.04 21.60
N ASP A 381 -7.37 4.35 21.39
CA ASP A 381 -8.08 5.06 20.33
C ASP A 381 -7.24 5.32 19.07
N VAL A 382 -6.00 4.83 19.02
CA VAL A 382 -5.10 5.03 17.89
C VAL A 382 -5.49 4.13 16.72
N THR A 383 -5.56 4.70 15.54
CA THR A 383 -5.78 3.99 14.26
C THR A 383 -4.61 4.22 13.31
N THR A 384 -4.54 3.44 12.23
CA THR A 384 -3.51 3.59 11.21
C THR A 384 -3.59 4.98 10.56
N GLY A 385 -2.45 5.66 10.47
CA GLY A 385 -2.35 7.04 9.96
C GLY A 385 -2.39 8.12 11.03
N ASP A 386 -2.70 7.79 12.30
CA ASP A 386 -2.70 8.76 13.38
C ASP A 386 -1.27 9.20 13.75
N THR A 387 -1.14 10.46 14.13
CA THR A 387 0.09 11.04 14.66
C THR A 387 0.11 10.96 16.17
N LEU A 388 1.22 10.48 16.73
CA LEU A 388 1.52 10.51 18.15
C LEU A 388 2.62 11.56 18.40
N CYS A 389 2.37 12.55 19.24
CA CYS A 389 3.31 13.63 19.45
C CYS A 389 3.39 14.08 20.92
N ASP A 390 4.36 14.97 21.19
CA ASP A 390 4.47 15.63 22.49
C ASP A 390 3.21 16.48 22.75
N VAL A 391 2.67 16.37 23.96
CA VAL A 391 1.47 17.10 24.39
C VAL A 391 1.67 18.63 24.32
N ASN A 392 2.91 19.10 24.53
CA ASN A 392 3.25 20.51 24.56
C ASN A 392 3.69 21.07 23.20
N ALA A 393 3.89 20.20 22.21
CA ALA A 393 4.28 20.58 20.85
C ALA A 393 3.46 19.80 19.82
N PRO A 394 2.14 20.05 19.72
CA PRO A 394 1.26 19.32 18.83
C PRO A 394 1.67 19.48 17.37
N VAL A 395 1.59 18.39 16.62
CA VAL A 395 1.75 18.36 15.17
C VAL A 395 0.89 17.24 14.60
N ILE A 396 0.27 17.47 13.45
CA ILE A 396 -0.39 16.45 12.64
C ILE A 396 0.52 16.23 11.44
N LEU A 397 1.11 15.05 11.35
CA LEU A 397 1.88 14.64 10.19
C LEU A 397 0.93 14.38 9.03
N GLU A 398 1.44 14.40 7.81
CA GLU A 398 0.65 14.10 6.62
C GLU A 398 -0.12 12.80 6.78
N SER A 399 -1.43 12.83 6.60
CA SER A 399 -2.31 11.66 6.73
C SER A 399 -2.13 10.71 5.55
N MET A 400 -2.32 9.41 5.83
CA MET A 400 -2.39 8.38 4.79
C MET A 400 -3.80 8.38 4.18
N GLU A 401 -3.89 8.43 2.86
CA GLU A 401 -5.13 8.19 2.13
C GLU A 401 -5.23 6.71 1.76
N PHE A 402 -6.40 6.13 1.97
CA PHE A 402 -6.66 4.74 1.66
C PHE A 402 -7.72 4.62 0.58
N PRO A 403 -7.57 3.69 -0.40
CA PRO A 403 -8.58 3.48 -1.43
C PRO A 403 -9.86 2.88 -0.82
N GLU A 404 -10.97 3.18 -1.44
CA GLU A 404 -12.26 2.58 -1.09
C GLU A 404 -12.35 1.12 -1.56
N PRO A 405 -12.99 0.25 -0.77
CA PRO A 405 -13.27 -1.12 -1.19
C PRO A 405 -14.06 -1.19 -2.49
N VAL A 406 -13.84 -2.24 -3.26
CA VAL A 406 -14.47 -2.44 -4.58
C VAL A 406 -15.33 -3.70 -4.66
N ILE A 407 -15.22 -4.61 -3.70
CA ILE A 407 -15.99 -5.85 -3.61
C ILE A 407 -16.70 -5.93 -2.27
N ASP A 408 -17.96 -6.38 -2.29
CA ASP A 408 -18.80 -6.64 -1.13
C ASP A 408 -19.19 -8.11 -1.05
N ILE A 409 -19.19 -8.69 0.16
CA ILE A 409 -19.67 -10.03 0.43
C ILE A 409 -20.61 -9.99 1.65
N ALA A 410 -21.77 -10.62 1.53
CA ALA A 410 -22.65 -10.85 2.67
C ALA A 410 -22.14 -12.03 3.52
N ILE A 411 -22.08 -11.86 4.83
CA ILE A 411 -21.74 -12.91 5.78
C ILE A 411 -22.87 -13.07 6.80
N GLU A 412 -23.20 -14.31 7.12
CA GLU A 412 -24.27 -14.65 8.05
C GLU A 412 -23.73 -15.55 9.16
N PRO A 413 -23.83 -15.15 10.43
CA PRO A 413 -23.45 -16.01 11.55
C PRO A 413 -24.41 -17.19 11.65
N LYS A 414 -23.92 -18.37 12.03
CA LYS A 414 -24.77 -19.57 12.16
C LYS A 414 -25.70 -19.53 13.36
N ASP A 415 -25.33 -18.82 14.42
CA ASP A 415 -26.09 -18.68 15.66
C ASP A 415 -25.83 -17.34 16.37
N LYS A 416 -26.52 -17.08 17.47
CA LYS A 416 -26.36 -15.85 18.25
C LYS A 416 -24.96 -15.70 18.87
N VAL A 417 -24.32 -16.79 19.28
CA VAL A 417 -22.97 -16.75 19.86
C VAL A 417 -21.96 -16.39 18.78
N ALA A 418 -22.11 -16.95 17.58
CA ALA A 418 -21.30 -16.57 16.41
C ALA A 418 -21.53 -15.10 16.03
N GLN A 419 -22.76 -14.58 16.16
CA GLN A 419 -23.08 -13.17 15.88
C GLN A 419 -22.33 -12.20 16.80
N GLU A 420 -22.32 -12.46 18.11
CA GLU A 420 -21.61 -11.62 19.09
C GLU A 420 -20.10 -11.65 18.84
N LYS A 421 -19.54 -12.84 18.62
CA LYS A 421 -18.12 -13.01 18.29
C LYS A 421 -17.76 -12.31 16.95
N MET A 422 -18.64 -12.42 15.96
CA MET A 422 -18.45 -11.81 14.64
C MET A 422 -18.36 -10.29 14.73
N ALA A 423 -19.23 -9.63 15.49
CA ALA A 423 -19.23 -8.20 15.67
C ALA A 423 -17.88 -7.71 16.27
N VAL A 424 -17.39 -8.38 17.30
CA VAL A 424 -16.09 -8.07 17.92
C VAL A 424 -14.93 -8.34 16.96
N ALA A 425 -14.96 -9.45 16.24
CA ALA A 425 -13.92 -9.81 15.30
C ALA A 425 -13.83 -8.83 14.12
N LEU A 426 -14.98 -8.48 13.54
CA LEU A 426 -15.05 -7.51 12.43
C LEU A 426 -14.55 -6.12 12.84
N SER A 427 -14.91 -5.67 14.05
CA SER A 427 -14.39 -4.39 14.58
C SER A 427 -12.86 -4.40 14.68
N LYS A 428 -12.26 -5.49 15.19
CA LYS A 428 -10.81 -5.62 15.29
C LYS A 428 -10.14 -5.66 13.91
N LEU A 429 -10.70 -6.41 12.97
CA LEU A 429 -10.17 -6.50 11.61
C LEU A 429 -10.25 -5.15 10.88
N ALA A 430 -11.33 -4.38 11.09
CA ALA A 430 -11.45 -3.03 10.54
C ALA A 430 -10.47 -2.02 11.18
N GLU A 431 -10.07 -2.22 12.44
CA GLU A 431 -9.01 -1.42 13.06
C GLU A 431 -7.62 -1.74 12.48
N GLU A 432 -7.38 -2.99 12.10
CA GLU A 432 -6.11 -3.43 11.50
C GLU A 432 -5.95 -2.96 10.06
N ASP A 433 -7.03 -3.06 9.28
CA ASP A 433 -7.03 -2.77 7.85
C ASP A 433 -8.02 -1.66 7.49
N PRO A 434 -7.55 -0.46 7.19
CA PRO A 434 -8.41 0.68 6.84
C PRO A 434 -9.13 0.52 5.49
N THR A 435 -8.74 -0.44 4.65
CA THR A 435 -9.43 -0.77 3.39
C THR A 435 -10.50 -1.85 3.55
N PHE A 436 -10.55 -2.46 4.72
CA PHE A 436 -11.61 -3.37 5.09
C PHE A 436 -12.73 -2.60 5.77
N LYS A 437 -13.94 -2.69 5.23
CA LYS A 437 -15.13 -2.08 5.82
C LYS A 437 -16.18 -3.13 6.15
N THR A 438 -16.95 -2.86 7.17
CA THR A 438 -18.10 -3.67 7.55
C THR A 438 -19.29 -2.79 7.87
N TYR A 439 -20.46 -3.19 7.39
CA TYR A 439 -21.71 -2.49 7.63
C TYR A 439 -22.89 -3.45 7.58
N THR A 440 -24.00 -3.05 8.15
CA THR A 440 -25.25 -3.82 8.07
C THR A 440 -26.11 -3.23 6.95
N ASN A 441 -26.49 -4.06 6.02
CA ASN A 441 -27.48 -3.67 5.01
C ASN A 441 -28.82 -3.45 5.71
N GLN A 442 -29.33 -2.22 5.68
CA GLN A 442 -30.54 -1.84 6.40
C GLN A 442 -31.81 -2.47 5.84
N GLU A 443 -31.79 -2.84 4.56
CA GLU A 443 -32.94 -3.49 3.89
C GLU A 443 -32.99 -4.98 4.20
N THR A 444 -31.86 -5.68 4.12
CA THR A 444 -31.80 -7.14 4.30
C THR A 444 -31.43 -7.58 5.70
N GLY A 445 -30.93 -6.67 6.54
CA GLY A 445 -30.38 -6.99 7.86
C GLY A 445 -29.09 -7.80 7.85
N GLN A 446 -28.52 -8.08 6.66
CA GLN A 446 -27.30 -8.83 6.50
C GLN A 446 -26.07 -8.02 6.87
N THR A 447 -25.09 -8.66 7.46
CA THR A 447 -23.75 -8.07 7.64
C THR A 447 -22.98 -8.19 6.34
N ILE A 448 -22.52 -7.04 5.84
CA ILE A 448 -21.70 -6.93 4.63
C ILE A 448 -20.27 -6.66 5.03
N ILE A 449 -19.34 -7.34 4.39
CA ILE A 449 -17.90 -7.04 4.44
C ILE A 449 -17.44 -6.58 3.07
N ALA A 450 -16.65 -5.52 3.04
CA ALA A 450 -16.14 -4.89 1.82
C ALA A 450 -14.61 -4.87 1.82
N GLY A 451 -14.01 -5.12 0.67
CA GLY A 451 -12.55 -5.21 0.53
C GLY A 451 -12.05 -4.91 -0.88
N MET A 452 -10.73 -5.02 -1.06
CA MET A 452 -10.02 -4.65 -2.28
C MET A 452 -10.04 -5.71 -3.37
N GLY A 453 -10.36 -6.96 -3.04
CA GLY A 453 -10.38 -8.08 -3.97
C GLY A 453 -10.89 -9.36 -3.35
N GLU A 454 -11.08 -10.40 -4.19
CA GLU A 454 -11.58 -11.71 -3.73
C GLU A 454 -10.62 -12.34 -2.70
N LEU A 455 -9.32 -12.31 -2.97
CA LEU A 455 -8.32 -12.88 -2.08
C LEU A 455 -8.27 -12.14 -0.73
N HIS A 456 -8.42 -10.82 -0.74
CA HIS A 456 -8.50 -10.02 0.49
C HIS A 456 -9.67 -10.47 1.38
N LEU A 457 -10.88 -10.59 0.81
CA LEU A 457 -12.05 -11.00 1.57
C LEU A 457 -12.00 -12.49 1.98
N ASP A 458 -11.43 -13.36 1.15
CA ASP A 458 -11.19 -14.76 1.50
C ASP A 458 -10.32 -14.90 2.75
N ILE A 459 -9.24 -14.10 2.84
CA ILE A 459 -8.36 -14.09 4.00
C ILE A 459 -9.08 -13.55 5.23
N ILE A 460 -9.87 -12.49 5.11
CA ILE A 460 -10.67 -11.95 6.22
C ILE A 460 -11.65 -13.02 6.74
N VAL A 461 -12.35 -13.72 5.86
CA VAL A 461 -13.26 -14.81 6.23
C VAL A 461 -12.53 -15.96 6.90
N ASP A 462 -11.37 -16.32 6.39
CA ASP A 462 -10.56 -17.40 6.97
C ASP A 462 -10.03 -17.01 8.37
N ARG A 463 -9.61 -15.76 8.56
CA ARG A 463 -9.24 -15.21 9.87
C ARG A 463 -10.42 -15.22 10.85
N LEU A 464 -11.61 -14.84 10.40
CA LEU A 464 -12.83 -14.96 11.24
C LEU A 464 -13.03 -16.37 11.75
N LYS A 465 -12.84 -17.39 10.91
CA LYS A 465 -13.01 -18.78 11.27
C LYS A 465 -11.89 -19.32 12.15
N ARG A 466 -10.63 -19.08 11.79
CA ARG A 466 -9.45 -19.65 12.46
C ARG A 466 -9.05 -18.90 13.73
N GLU A 467 -8.90 -17.58 13.65
CA GLU A 467 -8.43 -16.78 14.79
C GLU A 467 -9.55 -16.49 15.79
N PHE A 468 -10.72 -16.07 15.30
CA PHE A 468 -11.83 -15.63 16.14
C PHE A 468 -12.86 -16.73 16.43
N LYS A 469 -12.71 -17.92 15.81
CA LYS A 469 -13.65 -19.06 15.98
C LYS A 469 -15.10 -18.65 15.71
N VAL A 470 -15.32 -17.87 14.64
CA VAL A 470 -16.64 -17.46 14.17
C VAL A 470 -17.10 -18.41 13.07
N GLU A 471 -18.18 -19.11 13.29
CA GLU A 471 -18.83 -19.88 12.24
C GLU A 471 -19.83 -19.02 11.48
N CYS A 472 -19.59 -18.83 10.18
CA CYS A 472 -20.44 -18.03 9.31
C CYS A 472 -20.59 -18.65 7.92
N ASN A 473 -21.73 -18.38 7.29
CA ASN A 473 -21.98 -18.62 5.89
C ASN A 473 -21.53 -17.39 5.09
N VAL A 474 -20.96 -17.63 3.90
CA VAL A 474 -20.41 -16.58 3.04
C VAL A 474 -21.19 -16.56 1.74
N GLY A 475 -21.70 -15.41 1.38
CA GLY A 475 -22.40 -15.17 0.12
C GLY A 475 -21.44 -15.10 -1.07
N LYS A 476 -21.99 -14.85 -2.26
CA LYS A 476 -21.18 -14.60 -3.46
C LYS A 476 -20.68 -13.14 -3.48
N PRO A 477 -19.45 -12.89 -4.01
CA PRO A 477 -18.97 -11.54 -4.19
C PRO A 477 -19.93 -10.70 -5.03
N GLN A 478 -20.12 -9.45 -4.63
CA GLN A 478 -20.91 -8.45 -5.35
C GLN A 478 -20.03 -7.25 -5.66
N VAL A 479 -20.29 -6.61 -6.78
CA VAL A 479 -19.58 -5.37 -7.15
C VAL A 479 -20.15 -4.20 -6.34
N ALA A 480 -19.28 -3.37 -5.78
CA ALA A 480 -19.66 -2.12 -5.13
C ALA A 480 -19.93 -1.04 -6.18
N TYR A 481 -21.13 -1.03 -6.72
CA TYR A 481 -21.58 0.01 -7.63
C TYR A 481 -21.71 1.36 -6.90
N LYS A 482 -21.65 2.45 -7.66
CA LYS A 482 -21.92 3.82 -7.20
C LYS A 482 -22.98 4.45 -8.08
N GLU A 483 -23.53 5.57 -7.62
CA GLU A 483 -24.40 6.41 -8.44
C GLU A 483 -23.77 7.79 -8.63
N THR A 484 -24.13 8.49 -9.70
CA THR A 484 -23.78 9.90 -9.88
C THR A 484 -24.83 10.60 -10.71
N ILE A 485 -24.78 11.93 -10.77
CA ILE A 485 -25.69 12.76 -11.56
C ILE A 485 -24.98 13.32 -12.79
N ARG A 486 -25.74 13.60 -13.85
CA ARG A 486 -25.20 14.13 -15.13
C ARG A 486 -25.58 15.57 -15.41
N ASN A 487 -26.67 16.05 -14.86
CA ASN A 487 -27.21 17.38 -15.16
C ASN A 487 -27.24 18.26 -13.91
N LYS A 488 -27.05 19.57 -14.12
CA LYS A 488 -27.29 20.57 -13.08
C LYS A 488 -28.80 20.77 -12.91
N VAL A 489 -29.26 20.77 -11.67
CA VAL A 489 -30.69 20.97 -11.34
C VAL A 489 -30.84 21.87 -10.12
N LYS A 490 -31.99 22.52 -10.02
CA LYS A 490 -32.43 23.27 -8.83
C LYS A 490 -33.73 22.68 -8.32
N VAL A 491 -33.76 22.24 -7.09
CA VAL A 491 -34.88 21.49 -6.51
C VAL A 491 -35.21 21.98 -5.10
N GLN A 492 -36.47 21.79 -4.72
CA GLN A 492 -36.99 22.10 -3.40
C GLN A 492 -37.33 20.79 -2.64
N GLY A 493 -36.95 20.72 -1.37
CA GLY A 493 -37.44 19.73 -0.43
C GLY A 493 -38.21 20.43 0.69
N LYS A 494 -39.49 20.14 0.79
CA LYS A 494 -40.34 20.74 1.80
C LYS A 494 -41.01 19.66 2.63
N PHE A 495 -40.72 19.66 3.93
CA PHE A 495 -41.31 18.74 4.89
C PHE A 495 -42.23 19.49 5.85
N ILE A 496 -43.51 19.16 5.79
CA ILE A 496 -44.52 19.70 6.69
C ILE A 496 -45.30 18.54 7.28
N ARG A 497 -45.39 18.46 8.60
CA ARG A 497 -46.22 17.49 9.31
C ARG A 497 -46.92 18.19 10.49
N GLN A 498 -48.25 18.14 10.50
CA GLN A 498 -49.07 18.56 11.60
C GLN A 498 -49.78 17.36 12.22
N SER A 499 -49.43 17.00 13.45
CA SER A 499 -50.09 15.96 14.22
C SER A 499 -50.34 16.44 15.62
N GLY A 500 -51.57 16.98 15.87
CA GLY A 500 -52.14 17.28 17.20
C GLY A 500 -51.18 17.82 18.28
N GLY A 501 -50.56 18.98 18.04
CA GLY A 501 -49.58 19.59 18.94
C GLY A 501 -48.54 20.40 18.16
N LYS A 502 -47.26 20.33 18.57
CA LYS A 502 -46.16 21.00 17.86
C LYS A 502 -45.98 20.40 16.47
N GLY A 503 -46.11 21.20 15.42
CA GLY A 503 -45.86 20.78 14.02
C GLY A 503 -44.38 20.52 13.73
N GLN A 504 -44.10 20.06 12.51
CA GLN A 504 -42.74 19.93 11.97
C GLN A 504 -42.67 20.67 10.64
N TYR A 505 -41.67 21.53 10.47
CA TYR A 505 -41.48 22.34 9.28
C TYR A 505 -40.00 22.42 8.87
N GLY A 506 -39.67 22.04 7.66
CA GLY A 506 -38.38 22.25 7.04
C GLY A 506 -38.55 22.51 5.54
N ASP A 507 -37.86 23.49 5.01
CA ASP A 507 -37.91 23.89 3.59
C ASP A 507 -36.52 24.31 3.12
N VAL A 508 -36.01 23.61 2.13
CA VAL A 508 -34.67 23.84 1.56
C VAL A 508 -34.68 23.81 0.04
N TRP A 509 -33.86 24.63 -0.56
CA TRP A 509 -33.60 24.64 -2.01
C TRP A 509 -32.14 24.28 -2.27
N PHE A 510 -31.95 23.23 -3.05
CA PHE A 510 -30.61 22.78 -3.50
C PHE A 510 -30.39 23.10 -4.98
N GLU A 511 -29.21 23.63 -5.28
CA GLU A 511 -28.60 23.51 -6.59
C GLU A 511 -27.62 22.33 -6.56
N MET A 512 -27.86 21.34 -7.40
CA MET A 512 -27.02 20.17 -7.52
C MET A 512 -26.35 20.15 -8.89
N GLU A 513 -25.05 19.92 -8.94
CA GLU A 513 -24.28 19.84 -10.19
C GLU A 513 -23.27 18.71 -10.14
N PRO A 514 -23.00 18.05 -11.28
CA PRO A 514 -21.98 17.01 -11.34
C PRO A 514 -20.59 17.61 -11.16
N LEU A 515 -19.69 16.83 -10.53
CA LEU A 515 -18.27 17.11 -10.45
C LEU A 515 -17.47 16.14 -11.35
N GLU A 516 -16.21 16.47 -11.56
CA GLU A 516 -15.27 15.56 -12.22
C GLU A 516 -15.13 14.26 -11.43
N PRO A 517 -14.91 13.10 -12.10
CA PRO A 517 -14.72 11.82 -11.45
C PRO A 517 -13.65 11.87 -10.36
N GLY A 518 -13.95 11.27 -9.19
CA GLY A 518 -13.05 11.21 -8.06
C GLY A 518 -13.03 12.44 -7.15
N LYS A 519 -13.86 13.46 -7.41
CA LYS A 519 -13.97 14.66 -6.55
C LYS A 519 -14.83 14.44 -5.31
N GLY A 520 -15.60 13.35 -5.25
CA GLY A 520 -16.44 13.03 -4.11
C GLY A 520 -17.63 13.94 -3.94
N ILE A 521 -17.95 14.32 -2.71
CA ILE A 521 -19.14 15.10 -2.35
C ILE A 521 -18.72 16.47 -1.80
N GLU A 522 -19.14 17.54 -2.48
CA GLU A 522 -18.97 18.90 -2.00
C GLU A 522 -20.31 19.49 -1.51
N PHE A 523 -20.28 20.18 -0.39
CA PHE A 523 -21.43 20.93 0.13
C PHE A 523 -21.06 22.39 0.37
N GLU A 524 -21.90 23.30 -0.07
CA GLU A 524 -21.73 24.73 0.10
C GLU A 524 -23.08 25.37 0.50
N SER A 525 -23.05 26.36 1.41
CA SER A 525 -24.23 27.16 1.73
C SER A 525 -24.09 28.59 1.21
N LYS A 526 -25.04 29.02 0.41
CA LYS A 526 -25.16 30.39 -0.13
C LYS A 526 -26.38 31.13 0.43
N ILE A 527 -26.85 30.76 1.62
CA ILE A 527 -27.99 31.42 2.26
C ILE A 527 -27.66 32.87 2.57
N VAL A 528 -28.52 33.78 2.12
CA VAL A 528 -28.46 35.24 2.37
C VAL A 528 -29.67 35.66 3.16
N GLY A 529 -29.50 36.65 4.07
CA GLY A 529 -30.60 37.27 4.78
C GLY A 529 -31.27 36.43 5.87
N GLY A 530 -30.68 35.30 6.27
CA GLY A 530 -31.21 34.49 7.38
C GLY A 530 -32.43 33.65 7.01
N ALA A 531 -32.66 33.37 5.74
CA ALA A 531 -33.77 32.54 5.26
C ALA A 531 -33.78 31.13 5.92
N VAL A 532 -32.59 30.59 6.21
CA VAL A 532 -32.41 29.42 7.06
C VAL A 532 -31.42 29.77 8.18
N PRO A 533 -31.78 29.61 9.46
CA PRO A 533 -30.88 29.83 10.59
C PRO A 533 -29.60 28.98 10.48
N LYS A 534 -28.45 29.53 10.89
CA LYS A 534 -27.14 28.86 10.79
C LYS A 534 -27.08 27.51 11.48
N GLU A 535 -27.82 27.35 12.58
CA GLU A 535 -27.90 26.11 13.36
C GLU A 535 -28.45 24.92 12.54
N TYR A 536 -29.27 25.16 11.52
CA TYR A 536 -29.86 24.13 10.67
C TYR A 536 -28.99 23.75 9.45
N ILE A 537 -27.95 24.50 9.13
CA ILE A 537 -27.08 24.21 7.97
C ILE A 537 -26.40 22.86 8.12
N LYS A 538 -25.86 22.56 9.31
CA LYS A 538 -25.21 21.27 9.57
C LYS A 538 -26.18 20.07 9.53
N PRO A 539 -27.38 20.11 10.15
CA PRO A 539 -28.42 19.12 9.95
C PRO A 539 -28.85 18.94 8.49
N ILE A 540 -28.93 20.00 7.69
CA ILE A 540 -29.24 19.95 6.26
C ILE A 540 -28.14 19.18 5.50
N GLU A 541 -26.88 19.52 5.73
CA GLU A 541 -25.75 18.81 5.13
C GLU A 541 -25.77 17.32 5.52
N GLN A 542 -26.01 17.01 6.79
CA GLN A 542 -26.09 15.64 7.26
C GLN A 542 -27.23 14.87 6.59
N GLY A 543 -28.41 15.46 6.45
CA GLY A 543 -29.56 14.83 5.78
C GLY A 543 -29.30 14.57 4.29
N MET A 544 -28.61 15.48 3.62
CA MET A 544 -28.17 15.29 2.23
C MET A 544 -27.14 14.16 2.12
N ARG A 545 -26.14 14.11 2.97
CA ARG A 545 -25.10 13.06 2.96
C ARG A 545 -25.67 11.67 3.25
N GLU A 546 -26.55 11.55 4.23
CA GLU A 546 -27.24 10.28 4.54
C GLU A 546 -28.11 9.80 3.37
N ALA A 547 -28.79 10.72 2.68
CA ALA A 547 -29.52 10.39 1.46
C ALA A 547 -28.61 9.97 0.30
N ALA A 548 -27.43 10.58 0.19
CA ALA A 548 -26.43 10.21 -0.80
C ALA A 548 -25.86 8.80 -0.53
N GLU A 549 -25.59 8.46 0.73
CA GLU A 549 -25.14 7.11 1.11
C GLU A 549 -26.18 6.03 0.80
N SER A 550 -27.47 6.33 0.95
CA SER A 550 -28.54 5.40 0.68
C SER A 550 -28.83 5.20 -0.81
N GLY A 551 -28.33 6.10 -1.66
CA GLY A 551 -28.61 6.09 -3.11
C GLY A 551 -30.06 6.45 -3.47
N VAL A 552 -30.31 6.60 -4.75
CA VAL A 552 -31.62 7.04 -5.27
C VAL A 552 -32.13 6.15 -6.41
N LEU A 553 -31.22 5.73 -7.31
CA LEU A 553 -31.59 4.95 -8.51
C LEU A 553 -31.68 3.47 -8.24
N ALA A 554 -30.72 2.90 -7.55
CA ALA A 554 -30.62 1.47 -7.23
C ALA A 554 -30.07 1.20 -5.81
N GLY A 555 -30.06 2.21 -4.94
CA GLY A 555 -29.60 2.07 -3.55
C GLY A 555 -28.09 2.02 -3.39
N TYR A 556 -27.32 2.56 -4.32
CA TYR A 556 -25.87 2.67 -4.22
C TYR A 556 -25.44 4.10 -3.86
N PRO A 557 -24.34 4.28 -3.12
CA PRO A 557 -23.90 5.61 -2.74
C PRO A 557 -23.72 6.55 -3.95
N VAL A 558 -24.25 7.78 -3.83
CA VAL A 558 -24.11 8.82 -4.87
C VAL A 558 -22.81 9.59 -4.62
N ILE A 559 -21.98 9.73 -5.64
CA ILE A 559 -20.67 10.38 -5.57
C ILE A 559 -20.50 11.42 -6.69
N ASP A 560 -19.43 12.20 -6.62
CA ASP A 560 -19.00 13.16 -7.66
C ASP A 560 -20.07 14.20 -8.00
N PHE A 561 -20.57 14.86 -6.95
CA PHE A 561 -21.51 15.96 -7.09
C PHE A 561 -21.25 17.08 -6.08
N LYS A 562 -21.64 18.29 -6.46
CA LYS A 562 -21.70 19.44 -5.57
C LYS A 562 -23.15 19.78 -5.29
N CYS A 563 -23.47 19.94 -4.00
CA CYS A 563 -24.78 20.38 -3.54
C CYS A 563 -24.64 21.75 -2.86
N THR A 564 -25.33 22.76 -3.40
CA THR A 564 -25.34 24.11 -2.87
C THR A 564 -26.71 24.41 -2.27
N LEU A 565 -26.76 24.73 -0.99
CA LEU A 565 -27.96 25.24 -0.33
C LEU A 565 -28.12 26.71 -0.70
N VAL A 566 -29.12 27.04 -1.53
CA VAL A 566 -29.29 28.38 -2.10
C VAL A 566 -30.43 29.18 -1.48
N ASP A 567 -31.46 28.50 -0.94
CA ASP A 567 -32.63 29.13 -0.36
C ASP A 567 -33.33 28.18 0.62
N GLY A 568 -34.32 28.69 1.33
CA GLY A 568 -35.14 27.92 2.24
C GLY A 568 -36.06 28.82 3.07
N SER A 569 -36.84 28.20 3.92
CA SER A 569 -37.65 28.92 4.90
C SER A 569 -37.77 28.14 6.19
N TYR A 570 -38.00 28.83 7.30
CA TYR A 570 -38.20 28.24 8.61
C TYR A 570 -39.45 28.79 9.29
N HIS A 571 -39.93 28.04 10.29
CA HIS A 571 -41.05 28.46 11.14
C HIS A 571 -40.56 28.48 12.58
N GLU A 572 -40.74 29.59 13.27
CA GLU A 572 -40.19 29.82 14.63
C GLU A 572 -40.54 28.72 15.64
N VAL A 573 -41.73 28.10 15.52
CA VAL A 573 -42.26 27.13 16.49
C VAL A 573 -42.06 25.68 15.99
N ASP A 574 -42.25 25.44 14.68
CA ASP A 574 -42.37 24.09 14.09
C ASP A 574 -41.08 23.62 13.41
N SER A 575 -40.09 24.49 13.22
CA SER A 575 -38.80 24.09 12.68
C SER A 575 -37.94 23.37 13.70
N SER A 576 -37.26 22.32 13.26
CA SER A 576 -36.34 21.50 14.04
C SER A 576 -35.22 20.94 13.17
N GLU A 577 -34.12 20.52 13.80
CA GLU A 577 -33.03 19.85 13.12
C GLU A 577 -33.51 18.64 12.31
N MET A 578 -34.39 17.83 12.90
CA MET A 578 -34.95 16.63 12.24
C MET A 578 -35.80 17.01 11.01
N ALA A 579 -36.63 18.06 11.11
CA ALA A 579 -37.47 18.52 9.99
C ALA A 579 -36.60 19.00 8.80
N PHE A 580 -35.52 19.75 9.08
CA PHE A 580 -34.57 20.16 8.04
C PHE A 580 -33.75 19.00 7.47
N LYS A 581 -33.39 18.03 8.29
CA LYS A 581 -32.71 16.81 7.85
C LYS A 581 -33.59 16.01 6.87
N ILE A 582 -34.86 15.85 7.16
CA ILE A 582 -35.84 15.19 6.28
C ILE A 582 -36.05 16.02 5.00
N ALA A 583 -36.25 17.33 5.11
CA ALA A 583 -36.41 18.21 3.96
C ALA A 583 -35.19 18.13 3.01
N ALA A 584 -33.98 18.12 3.56
CA ALA A 584 -32.74 17.95 2.79
C ALA A 584 -32.69 16.60 2.06
N SER A 585 -33.05 15.51 2.75
CA SER A 585 -33.15 14.18 2.13
C SER A 585 -34.17 14.13 0.99
N MET A 586 -35.33 14.77 1.16
CA MET A 586 -36.35 14.88 0.11
C MET A 586 -35.86 15.68 -1.10
N ALA A 587 -35.23 16.85 -0.86
CA ALA A 587 -34.65 17.68 -1.91
C ALA A 587 -33.58 16.91 -2.71
N PHE A 588 -32.69 16.23 -2.02
CA PHE A 588 -31.62 15.46 -2.65
C PHE A 588 -32.17 14.33 -3.52
N LYS A 589 -33.10 13.54 -3.02
CA LYS A 589 -33.72 12.43 -3.76
C LYS A 589 -34.46 12.93 -5.01
N GLU A 590 -35.18 14.03 -4.89
CA GLU A 590 -35.86 14.65 -6.04
C GLU A 590 -34.85 15.22 -7.06
N GLY A 591 -33.79 15.87 -6.55
CA GLY A 591 -32.69 16.36 -7.36
C GLY A 591 -32.00 15.27 -8.18
N CYS A 592 -31.68 14.15 -7.56
CA CYS A 592 -31.09 13.02 -8.26
C CYS A 592 -31.99 12.49 -9.39
N LYS A 593 -33.31 12.39 -9.17
CA LYS A 593 -34.26 11.96 -10.20
C LYS A 593 -34.26 12.90 -11.41
N GLN A 594 -34.26 14.21 -11.18
CA GLN A 594 -34.26 15.22 -12.23
C GLN A 594 -32.88 15.38 -12.89
N ALA A 595 -31.79 15.17 -12.17
CA ALA A 595 -30.42 15.33 -12.64
C ALA A 595 -29.89 14.18 -13.51
N LYS A 596 -30.73 13.23 -13.91
CA LYS A 596 -30.34 12.04 -14.68
C LYS A 596 -29.26 11.23 -13.95
N SER A 597 -29.65 10.57 -12.86
CA SER A 597 -28.78 9.64 -12.15
C SER A 597 -28.40 8.46 -13.04
N VAL A 598 -27.14 8.02 -12.90
CA VAL A 598 -26.57 6.87 -13.59
C VAL A 598 -25.82 5.99 -12.59
N ILE A 599 -25.66 4.70 -12.93
CA ILE A 599 -24.86 3.77 -12.12
C ILE A 599 -23.44 3.74 -12.69
N LEU A 600 -22.47 3.75 -11.78
CA LEU A 600 -21.06 3.60 -12.06
C LEU A 600 -20.58 2.23 -11.60
N GLU A 601 -19.74 1.60 -12.41
CA GLU A 601 -19.05 0.35 -12.07
C GLU A 601 -17.54 0.57 -11.96
N PRO A 602 -16.84 -0.17 -11.05
CA PRO A 602 -15.40 -0.08 -10.95
C PRO A 602 -14.73 -0.75 -12.14
N ILE A 603 -13.79 -0.04 -12.74
CA ILE A 603 -12.96 -0.51 -13.85
C ILE A 603 -11.58 -0.87 -13.31
N MET A 604 -11.14 -2.07 -13.63
CA MET A 604 -9.82 -2.58 -13.27
C MET A 604 -8.84 -2.34 -14.42
N LYS A 605 -7.66 -1.87 -14.09
CA LYS A 605 -6.50 -1.94 -14.97
C LYS A 605 -5.93 -3.35 -14.86
N VAL A 606 -5.94 -4.08 -15.96
CA VAL A 606 -5.54 -5.49 -16.02
C VAL A 606 -4.33 -5.61 -16.92
N GLU A 607 -3.32 -6.33 -16.45
CA GLU A 607 -2.13 -6.68 -17.22
C GLU A 607 -2.03 -8.19 -17.28
N ILE A 608 -1.99 -8.73 -18.49
CA ILE A 608 -2.04 -10.16 -18.74
C ILE A 608 -0.76 -10.55 -19.50
N THR A 609 0.01 -11.47 -18.96
CA THR A 609 1.22 -11.99 -19.59
C THR A 609 0.98 -13.41 -20.06
N VAL A 610 1.09 -13.64 -21.37
CA VAL A 610 0.86 -14.94 -22.00
C VAL A 610 1.90 -15.22 -23.08
N PRO A 611 2.19 -16.51 -23.40
CA PRO A 611 2.94 -16.85 -24.59
C PRO A 611 2.23 -16.33 -25.85
N GLU A 612 3.00 -15.92 -26.85
CA GLU A 612 2.51 -15.34 -28.11
C GLU A 612 1.45 -16.21 -28.80
N GLU A 613 1.57 -17.53 -28.71
CA GLU A 613 0.60 -18.48 -29.29
C GLU A 613 -0.84 -18.35 -28.72
N TYR A 614 -1.00 -17.85 -27.49
CA TYR A 614 -2.32 -17.65 -26.84
C TYR A 614 -2.82 -16.21 -26.91
N MET A 615 -2.05 -15.29 -27.46
CA MET A 615 -2.38 -13.86 -27.50
C MET A 615 -3.76 -13.61 -28.14
N GLY A 616 -4.04 -14.25 -29.29
CA GLY A 616 -5.32 -14.07 -29.99
C GLY A 616 -6.53 -14.49 -29.17
N ASP A 617 -6.44 -15.62 -28.50
CA ASP A 617 -7.52 -16.15 -27.65
C ASP A 617 -7.77 -15.27 -26.43
N VAL A 618 -6.69 -14.74 -25.84
CA VAL A 618 -6.77 -13.84 -24.68
C VAL A 618 -7.34 -12.48 -25.06
N ILE A 619 -6.94 -11.91 -26.20
CA ILE A 619 -7.53 -10.67 -26.72
C ILE A 619 -9.03 -10.85 -26.99
N GLY A 620 -9.41 -11.98 -27.59
CA GLY A 620 -10.82 -12.33 -27.81
C GLY A 620 -11.59 -12.41 -26.48
N ASP A 621 -11.01 -13.00 -25.45
CA ASP A 621 -11.62 -13.07 -24.13
C ASP A 621 -11.73 -11.70 -23.46
N VAL A 622 -10.69 -10.88 -23.50
CA VAL A 622 -10.72 -9.49 -22.98
C VAL A 622 -11.86 -8.68 -23.62
N ASN A 623 -12.00 -8.77 -24.94
CA ASN A 623 -13.08 -8.09 -25.65
C ASN A 623 -14.48 -8.63 -25.26
N SER A 624 -14.61 -9.93 -25.04
CA SER A 624 -15.89 -10.54 -24.59
C SER A 624 -16.29 -10.08 -23.19
N ARG A 625 -15.32 -9.67 -22.37
CA ARG A 625 -15.48 -9.12 -21.02
C ARG A 625 -15.67 -7.61 -20.98
N ARG A 626 -16.08 -7.02 -22.07
CA ARG A 626 -16.20 -5.55 -22.20
C ARG A 626 -14.88 -4.80 -21.97
N GLY A 627 -13.76 -5.51 -22.15
CA GLY A 627 -12.43 -4.95 -21.95
C GLY A 627 -12.07 -3.96 -23.07
N ARG A 628 -11.38 -2.90 -22.69
CA ARG A 628 -10.81 -1.91 -23.61
C ARG A 628 -9.30 -2.03 -23.56
N MET A 629 -8.71 -2.42 -24.70
CA MET A 629 -7.26 -2.55 -24.83
C MET A 629 -6.59 -1.19 -24.69
N GLU A 630 -5.53 -1.13 -23.88
CA GLU A 630 -4.66 0.04 -23.72
C GLU A 630 -3.38 -0.10 -24.56
N GLY A 631 -2.80 -1.29 -24.59
CA GLY A 631 -1.56 -1.56 -25.32
C GLY A 631 -1.14 -3.02 -25.26
N MET A 632 -0.12 -3.35 -26.04
CA MET A 632 0.52 -4.65 -26.04
C MET A 632 2.03 -4.47 -26.21
N GLU A 633 2.81 -5.28 -25.50
CA GLU A 633 4.26 -5.32 -25.62
C GLU A 633 4.72 -6.78 -25.68
N GLY A 634 5.57 -7.10 -26.66
CA GLY A 634 6.16 -8.43 -26.82
C GLY A 634 7.60 -8.46 -26.30
N ASN A 635 7.95 -9.52 -25.58
CA ASN A 635 9.31 -9.76 -25.10
C ASN A 635 9.58 -11.25 -24.98
N ASP A 636 10.64 -11.73 -25.66
CA ASP A 636 11.13 -13.12 -25.60
C ASP A 636 10.04 -14.21 -25.74
N GLY A 637 9.12 -14.06 -26.71
CA GLY A 637 8.04 -15.03 -26.97
C GLY A 637 6.88 -14.96 -25.97
N MET A 638 6.90 -14.00 -25.06
CA MET A 638 5.78 -13.62 -24.19
C MET A 638 5.15 -12.31 -24.66
N GLN A 639 3.84 -12.21 -24.52
CA GLN A 639 3.08 -10.99 -24.80
C GLN A 639 2.47 -10.46 -23.52
N GLU A 640 2.64 -9.19 -23.29
CA GLU A 640 1.97 -8.45 -22.23
C GLU A 640 0.83 -7.62 -22.81
N ILE A 641 -0.37 -7.89 -22.34
CA ILE A 641 -1.61 -7.27 -22.79
C ILE A 641 -2.10 -6.38 -21.65
N ARG A 642 -2.27 -5.09 -21.91
CA ARG A 642 -2.85 -4.13 -20.95
C ARG A 642 -4.25 -3.74 -21.40
N ALA A 643 -5.20 -3.80 -20.48
CA ALA A 643 -6.59 -3.50 -20.75
C ALA A 643 -7.30 -2.93 -19.53
N PHE A 644 -8.38 -2.16 -19.78
CA PHE A 644 -9.34 -1.78 -18.76
C PHE A 644 -10.55 -2.69 -18.87
N ILE A 645 -10.88 -3.40 -17.78
CA ILE A 645 -11.98 -4.38 -17.74
C ILE A 645 -12.85 -4.09 -16.52
N PRO A 646 -14.19 -4.09 -16.64
CA PRO A 646 -15.08 -3.97 -15.49
C PRO A 646 -14.86 -5.11 -14.48
N LEU A 647 -14.83 -4.78 -13.20
CA LEU A 647 -14.62 -5.79 -12.14
C LEU A 647 -15.63 -6.93 -12.19
N SER A 648 -16.89 -6.64 -12.54
CA SER A 648 -17.94 -7.66 -12.68
C SER A 648 -17.61 -8.78 -13.67
N GLU A 649 -16.74 -8.49 -14.66
CA GLU A 649 -16.30 -9.44 -15.67
C GLU A 649 -15.02 -10.20 -15.28
N MET A 650 -14.40 -9.82 -14.16
CA MET A 650 -13.14 -10.41 -13.72
C MET A 650 -13.30 -11.56 -12.73
N PHE A 651 -14.50 -11.76 -12.17
CA PHE A 651 -14.74 -12.89 -11.28
C PHE A 651 -14.46 -14.22 -11.97
N GLY A 652 -13.63 -15.06 -11.33
CA GLY A 652 -13.23 -16.35 -11.87
C GLY A 652 -12.21 -16.28 -13.04
N TYR A 653 -11.70 -15.09 -13.39
CA TYR A 653 -10.79 -14.90 -14.52
C TYR A 653 -9.50 -15.73 -14.43
N ALA A 654 -8.95 -15.90 -13.23
CA ALA A 654 -7.76 -16.73 -13.01
C ALA A 654 -7.91 -18.15 -13.56
N THR A 655 -9.06 -18.77 -13.31
CA THR A 655 -9.37 -20.14 -13.78
C THR A 655 -9.52 -20.18 -15.30
N GLU A 656 -10.21 -19.20 -15.86
CA GLU A 656 -10.43 -19.10 -17.31
C GLU A 656 -9.12 -18.86 -18.06
N LEU A 657 -8.28 -17.94 -17.59
CA LEU A 657 -6.97 -17.65 -18.18
C LEU A 657 -6.07 -18.90 -18.17
N ARG A 658 -5.99 -19.60 -17.03
CA ARG A 658 -5.22 -20.84 -16.91
C ARG A 658 -5.71 -21.92 -17.87
N SER A 659 -7.02 -22.08 -18.00
CA SER A 659 -7.63 -23.05 -18.93
C SER A 659 -7.24 -22.72 -20.39
N ARG A 660 -7.33 -21.46 -20.81
CA ARG A 660 -7.01 -21.02 -22.17
C ARG A 660 -5.54 -21.08 -22.50
N THR A 661 -4.66 -20.90 -21.53
CA THR A 661 -3.21 -20.80 -21.71
C THR A 661 -2.44 -22.04 -21.22
N GLN A 662 -3.14 -23.14 -20.93
CA GLN A 662 -2.54 -24.36 -20.38
C GLN A 662 -1.72 -24.10 -19.11
N GLY A 663 -2.17 -23.18 -18.26
CA GLY A 663 -1.51 -22.79 -17.02
C GLY A 663 -0.34 -21.82 -17.18
N ARG A 664 -0.01 -21.38 -18.41
CA ARG A 664 1.15 -20.51 -18.69
C ARG A 664 0.84 -19.00 -18.64
N GLY A 665 -0.44 -18.63 -18.63
CA GLY A 665 -0.86 -17.25 -18.51
C GLY A 665 -0.90 -16.79 -17.05
N THR A 666 -0.44 -15.57 -16.83
CA THR A 666 -0.55 -14.86 -15.55
C THR A 666 -1.23 -13.51 -15.75
N TYR A 667 -1.88 -12.99 -14.73
CA TYR A 667 -2.43 -11.65 -14.78
C TYR A 667 -2.30 -10.96 -13.43
N SER A 668 -2.34 -9.65 -13.47
CA SER A 668 -2.56 -8.79 -12.32
C SER A 668 -3.65 -7.78 -12.64
N MET A 669 -4.34 -7.28 -11.63
CA MET A 669 -5.32 -6.22 -11.77
C MET A 669 -5.26 -5.28 -10.59
N GLU A 670 -5.52 -4.00 -10.84
CA GLU A 670 -5.64 -2.96 -9.82
C GLU A 670 -6.86 -2.08 -10.10
N PRO A 671 -7.55 -1.56 -9.07
CA PRO A 671 -8.60 -0.57 -9.27
C PRO A 671 -8.06 0.65 -10.00
N SER A 672 -8.77 1.11 -11.03
CA SER A 672 -8.38 2.28 -11.80
C SER A 672 -9.34 3.44 -11.57
N HIS A 673 -10.57 3.32 -12.02
CA HIS A 673 -11.58 4.37 -11.97
C HIS A 673 -12.98 3.78 -12.05
N TYR A 674 -14.01 4.62 -11.97
CA TYR A 674 -15.40 4.25 -12.16
C TYR A 674 -15.90 4.75 -13.52
N GLU A 675 -16.64 3.92 -14.26
CA GLU A 675 -17.31 4.29 -15.51
C GLU A 675 -18.81 3.98 -15.45
N GLU A 676 -19.59 4.69 -16.27
CA GLU A 676 -21.03 4.47 -16.40
C GLU A 676 -21.32 3.09 -17.01
N VAL A 677 -22.21 2.33 -16.40
CA VAL A 677 -22.62 1.02 -16.91
C VAL A 677 -23.41 1.16 -18.21
N PRO A 678 -23.28 0.22 -19.18
CA PRO A 678 -24.13 0.14 -20.34
C PRO A 678 -25.60 -0.05 -19.97
N LYS A 679 -26.51 0.41 -20.81
CA LYS A 679 -27.98 0.31 -20.56
C LYS A 679 -28.45 -1.12 -20.23
N SER A 680 -27.92 -2.13 -20.93
CA SER A 680 -28.26 -3.54 -20.67
C SER A 680 -27.85 -4.00 -19.27
N VAL A 681 -26.72 -3.53 -18.78
CA VAL A 681 -26.23 -3.84 -17.43
C VAL A 681 -27.04 -3.08 -16.39
N LEU A 682 -27.35 -1.79 -16.66
CA LEU A 682 -28.23 -0.98 -15.81
C LEU A 682 -29.59 -1.64 -15.58
N GLU A 683 -30.25 -2.10 -16.63
CA GLU A 683 -31.55 -2.80 -16.53
C GLU A 683 -31.44 -4.06 -15.68
N THR A 684 -30.37 -4.80 -15.81
CA THR A 684 -30.10 -6.01 -15.01
C THR A 684 -29.91 -5.67 -13.52
N ILE A 685 -29.14 -4.64 -13.22
CA ILE A 685 -28.87 -4.19 -11.85
C ILE A 685 -30.16 -3.73 -11.18
N VAL A 686 -30.93 -2.87 -11.84
CA VAL A 686 -32.20 -2.34 -11.32
C VAL A 686 -33.22 -3.46 -11.12
N ALA A 687 -33.34 -4.38 -12.10
CA ALA A 687 -34.25 -5.53 -12.00
C ALA A 687 -33.87 -6.52 -10.89
N SER A 688 -32.58 -6.70 -10.62
CA SER A 688 -32.11 -7.56 -9.53
C SER A 688 -32.43 -6.99 -8.16
N ARG A 689 -32.45 -5.67 -8.02
CA ARG A 689 -32.84 -4.97 -6.79
C ARG A 689 -34.36 -5.00 -6.57
N ALA A 690 -35.15 -4.74 -7.62
CA ALA A 690 -36.61 -4.79 -7.56
C ALA A 690 -37.20 -6.20 -7.22
N LYS A 691 -36.38 -7.25 -7.32
CA LYS A 691 -36.77 -8.62 -6.91
C LYS A 691 -36.39 -8.94 -5.46
N LYS A 692 -35.60 -8.08 -4.81
CA LYS A 692 -35.20 -8.23 -3.40
C LYS A 692 -36.11 -7.42 -2.46
N ASP A 693 -36.87 -6.46 -3.00
CA ASP A 693 -37.96 -5.75 -2.34
C ASP A 693 -39.28 -6.53 -2.51
#